data_6e1a82071730db6af2f482d4c33b9cd2
#
_entry.id   6e1a82071730db6af2f482d4c33b9cd2
#
_cell.length_a   1.000
_cell.length_b   1.000
_cell.length_c   1.000
_cell.angle_alpha   90.00
_cell.angle_beta   90.00
_cell.angle_gamma   90.00
#
_symmetry.space_group_name_H-M   'P 1'
#
loop_
_entity.id
_entity.type
_entity.pdbx_description
1 polymer ?
#
loop_
_entity_poly.entity_id
_entity_poly.type
_entity_poly.pdbx_seq_one_letter_code
_entity_poly.pdbx_strand_id
1 'polypeptide(L)'
;MSNNTFNRGGIHIDLEHGTADTSTFSGNISVFPISNTTPDKIKTLHDLALSDIKLSDFPVVQAWRNQLFDPEWIPEICDELPRLLTEFLRQPDHAALPPVTRRAQALKHVFSHKTPLVRSTDLLPGQTTASFVGPVVYMDMSGYCIWPELGTLSKRPQNPFKIKPEVAKRLNEEIFPFWLERRTVQEVARYTDYDTANYAEDHRDEVEGGMYEGKPSIDPPLKKRAGETPKCQELFERVAFYLSDKATAVSHTAPDFSRVLKFGFNGLIAQLQKDIASGVADTPEKIEFAQSVITVYEGAKCYAGHLADAAEKAGNSELAAICRKIPAEPANTLAEAMVVIWVCYHLLLQENTNFGLSLGRLDQTLNEFYLRGWQQQPDDAAKAAYTRRAVELMCHFFLRCSDHVPLSPESAEVLFAGSGSNQALTVGGTRFENGKTVDAVNDMTYIILKATEMLSIRDPNVHARYHNDVHHRAPDGTPLSAGEISPYLKRICQVNLVTRATPALHGDVPVIRSMANYYAKHDHVTADEALADAHDYASIGCIEQNADHKHYGHTGSTLLVLPAVLELAMFGGKHRSDGIGKKDPNLFYGKPDYTSPPLTAMQSMQDFIGSFRFQLDEMARHCVQFNNYLGRTLEKVRPSPLLSGLFDGPTNKPGENGAKFRDVSSGGAKYNSSGVAVIGLADVIDSFCVIDALVFGGKMSAQELIAVLDTNFGHNASTGKEAEAHSLVKSLLDRIQKRLTGGSGASSTTMTPERLQACMRLIRLAPKYGAGVDQTPGGIYNNAMAVKYTRLLTKMIQEVFFKYRTHRGGRYLTGYWSMTNHAGFGMLSRATPNGRMDSASFASGITPCPGIVKANGDPVILLDHMLSVASVDADTVQNGYTYNLSLTPRGKSHFNEDTELFAAHMKTFMDQNGVLVQLCVTSIEDFIAANAAATAASRADAGAAEQKALAPYKDLMIRVAGYSAYYVTLSPLMRQEIIDRANFDMKSGIEQHETLGA
;
A
#
# COMPACT_ATOMS: atom_id res chain seq x y z
N MET A 1 43.55 23.03 2.33
CA MET A 1 42.37 22.84 3.19
C MET A 1 41.25 23.69 2.61
N SER A 2 40.53 23.17 1.67
CA SER A 2 39.36 23.84 1.07
C SER A 2 38.15 23.10 1.53
N ASN A 3 37.39 23.71 2.44
CA ASN A 3 36.07 23.26 2.86
C ASN A 3 35.14 23.36 1.67
N ASN A 4 35.00 22.29 0.93
CA ASN A 4 33.90 22.15 -0.03
C ASN A 4 32.68 21.61 0.70
N THR A 5 32.08 22.44 1.52
CA THR A 5 30.73 22.25 2.01
C THR A 5 29.77 22.65 0.90
N PHE A 6 29.10 21.68 0.30
CA PHE A 6 27.92 21.96 -0.50
C PHE A 6 26.80 22.42 0.45
N ASN A 7 26.76 23.73 0.65
CA ASN A 7 25.85 24.36 1.61
C ASN A 7 24.60 24.84 0.87
N ARG A 8 23.56 24.01 0.83
CA ARG A 8 22.19 24.47 0.67
C ARG A 8 21.32 23.88 1.80
N GLY A 9 21.19 24.63 2.87
CA GLY A 9 20.31 24.32 4.02
C GLY A 9 21.06 23.62 5.16
N GLY A 10 21.51 24.41 6.13
CA GLY A 10 22.39 24.01 7.20
C GLY A 10 21.84 22.95 8.17
N ILE A 11 22.18 21.71 7.92
CA ILE A 11 22.09 20.64 8.89
C ILE A 11 23.45 19.95 8.93
N HIS A 12 24.14 20.07 10.05
CA HIS A 12 25.36 19.33 10.33
C HIS A 12 25.00 17.92 10.80
N ILE A 13 25.49 16.90 10.10
CA ILE A 13 25.48 15.52 10.57
C ILE A 13 26.86 15.21 11.11
N ASP A 14 26.95 14.94 12.40
CA ASP A 14 28.19 14.44 13.01
C ASP A 14 28.32 12.94 12.66
N LEU A 15 29.25 12.64 11.77
CA LEU A 15 29.49 11.29 11.27
C LEU A 15 30.50 10.51 12.10
N GLU A 16 31.29 11.17 12.98
CA GLU A 16 32.26 10.48 13.81
C GLU A 16 31.59 9.70 14.97
N HIS A 17 30.48 10.19 15.47
CA HIS A 17 29.83 9.59 16.63
C HIS A 17 28.50 8.89 16.32
N GLY A 18 28.02 8.92 15.09
CA GLY A 18 26.73 8.30 14.72
C GLY A 18 25.51 8.95 15.43
N THR A 19 25.73 10.03 16.14
CA THR A 19 24.71 10.82 16.81
C THR A 19 24.45 12.06 15.97
N ALA A 20 23.39 12.05 15.23
CA ALA A 20 22.82 13.31 14.78
C ALA A 20 22.27 14.06 16.00
N ASP A 21 22.38 15.37 15.98
CA ASP A 21 21.78 16.20 17.03
C ASP A 21 20.29 15.87 17.14
N THR A 22 19.95 15.06 18.15
CA THR A 22 18.58 14.65 18.46
C THR A 22 17.78 15.77 19.13
N SER A 23 18.38 16.93 19.34
CA SER A 23 17.72 18.08 19.99
C SER A 23 16.50 18.60 19.22
N THR A 24 16.35 18.25 17.95
CA THR A 24 15.16 18.57 17.16
C THR A 24 14.02 17.58 17.33
N PHE A 25 14.25 16.39 17.93
CA PHE A 25 13.25 15.33 18.10
C PHE A 25 13.09 14.82 19.55
N SER A 26 13.81 15.36 20.51
CA SER A 26 13.73 14.93 21.90
C SER A 26 12.65 15.67 22.69
N GLY A 27 11.41 15.43 22.38
CA GLY A 27 10.34 15.52 23.36
C GLY A 27 9.99 14.09 23.77
N ASN A 28 10.62 13.58 24.84
CA ASN A 28 10.23 12.29 25.40
C ASN A 28 8.81 12.39 25.94
N ILE A 29 7.81 12.04 25.14
CA ILE A 29 6.52 11.67 25.68
C ILE A 29 6.76 10.35 26.38
N SER A 30 6.79 10.37 27.71
CA SER A 30 6.85 9.16 28.49
C SER A 30 5.62 8.31 28.22
N VAL A 31 5.81 7.03 27.97
CA VAL A 31 4.70 6.06 27.89
C VAL A 31 4.00 6.11 29.26
N PHE A 32 2.73 6.53 29.27
CA PHE A 32 1.96 6.70 30.50
C PHE A 32 1.71 5.34 31.19
N PRO A 33 1.49 5.35 32.51
CA PRO A 33 1.30 4.11 33.24
C PRO A 33 0.14 3.27 32.67
N ILE A 34 0.41 1.98 32.52
CA ILE A 34 -0.53 0.97 32.01
C ILE A 34 -1.65 0.77 33.04
N SER A 35 -2.89 0.73 32.58
CA SER A 35 -4.00 0.37 33.46
C SER A 35 -4.01 -1.14 33.73
N ASN A 36 -4.11 -1.52 35.00
CA ASN A 36 -4.34 -2.91 35.39
C ASN A 36 -5.82 -3.31 35.34
N THR A 37 -6.71 -2.36 35.02
CA THR A 37 -8.13 -2.69 34.83
C THR A 37 -8.31 -3.35 33.48
N THR A 38 -8.66 -4.62 33.47
CA THR A 38 -9.26 -5.26 32.30
C THR A 38 -10.56 -4.51 31.98
N PRO A 39 -10.82 -4.11 30.73
CA PRO A 39 -12.16 -3.71 30.32
C PRO A 39 -13.15 -4.82 30.70
N ASP A 40 -14.45 -4.49 30.80
CA ASP A 40 -15.52 -5.50 30.96
C ASP A 40 -15.51 -6.46 29.77
N LYS A 41 -14.53 -7.35 29.77
CA LYS A 41 -14.39 -8.42 28.79
C LYS A 41 -15.28 -9.55 29.22
N ILE A 42 -16.04 -10.11 28.30
CA ILE A 42 -16.71 -11.37 28.51
C ILE A 42 -15.66 -12.39 29.00
N LYS A 43 -15.94 -13.07 30.09
CA LYS A 43 -15.06 -13.99 30.79
C LYS A 43 -14.40 -15.09 29.93
N THR A 44 -14.75 -15.18 28.66
CA THR A 44 -14.48 -16.28 27.75
C THR A 44 -13.83 -15.86 26.44
N LEU A 45 -13.03 -14.78 26.41
CA LEU A 45 -12.26 -14.40 25.20
C LEU A 45 -11.36 -15.54 24.67
N HIS A 46 -11.05 -16.53 25.48
CA HIS A 46 -10.36 -17.75 25.05
C HIS A 46 -11.27 -18.75 24.37
N ASP A 47 -12.49 -18.89 24.83
CA ASP A 47 -13.49 -19.72 24.19
C ASP A 47 -13.94 -19.10 22.87
N LEU A 48 -13.67 -17.80 22.68
CA LEU A 48 -13.87 -17.06 21.43
C LEU A 48 -12.80 -17.33 20.35
N ALA A 49 -11.87 -18.28 20.53
CA ALA A 49 -11.14 -18.87 19.41
C ALA A 49 -12.12 -19.47 18.38
N LEU A 50 -13.39 -19.66 18.80
CA LEU A 50 -14.50 -20.04 17.94
C LEU A 50 -14.17 -21.33 17.15
N SER A 51 -13.40 -22.23 17.78
CA SER A 51 -12.85 -23.46 17.19
C SER A 51 -13.91 -24.36 16.60
N ASP A 52 -15.12 -24.30 17.15
CA ASP A 52 -16.25 -25.13 16.75
C ASP A 52 -16.99 -24.59 15.53
N ILE A 53 -16.75 -23.32 15.15
CA ILE A 53 -17.37 -22.71 13.98
C ILE A 53 -16.54 -23.01 12.73
N LYS A 54 -17.17 -23.60 11.72
CA LYS A 54 -16.53 -24.01 10.47
C LYS A 54 -17.21 -23.34 9.29
N LEU A 55 -16.47 -23.17 8.18
CA LEU A 55 -17.02 -22.63 6.92
C LEU A 55 -18.22 -23.44 6.43
N SER A 56 -18.20 -24.77 6.61
CA SER A 56 -19.31 -25.65 6.27
C SER A 56 -20.63 -25.37 7.01
N ASP A 57 -20.58 -24.63 8.13
CA ASP A 57 -21.76 -24.24 8.87
C ASP A 57 -22.56 -23.11 8.16
N PHE A 58 -21.94 -22.48 7.15
CA PHE A 58 -22.48 -21.35 6.39
C PHE A 58 -22.48 -21.67 4.87
N PRO A 59 -23.44 -22.43 4.35
CA PRO A 59 -23.43 -22.90 2.95
C PRO A 59 -23.37 -21.76 1.91
N VAL A 60 -24.05 -20.63 2.16
CA VAL A 60 -24.04 -19.46 1.27
C VAL A 60 -22.63 -18.84 1.23
N VAL A 61 -22.01 -18.64 2.38
CA VAL A 61 -20.65 -18.12 2.50
C VAL A 61 -19.66 -19.04 1.80
N GLN A 62 -19.78 -20.34 2.02
CA GLN A 62 -18.92 -21.33 1.38
C GLN A 62 -19.06 -21.32 -0.15
N ALA A 63 -20.29 -21.25 -0.65
CA ALA A 63 -20.55 -21.19 -2.10
C ALA A 63 -19.92 -19.95 -2.74
N TRP A 64 -20.04 -18.77 -2.11
CA TRP A 64 -19.47 -17.53 -2.63
C TRP A 64 -17.94 -17.53 -2.55
N ARG A 65 -17.37 -18.05 -1.45
CA ARG A 65 -15.92 -18.22 -1.37
C ARG A 65 -15.40 -19.11 -2.49
N ASN A 66 -16.05 -20.25 -2.74
CA ASN A 66 -15.64 -21.16 -3.80
C ASN A 66 -15.72 -20.53 -5.19
N GLN A 67 -16.72 -19.66 -5.41
CA GLN A 67 -16.88 -18.93 -6.68
C GLN A 67 -15.68 -18.00 -6.98
N LEU A 68 -15.02 -17.43 -5.97
CA LEU A 68 -13.83 -16.60 -6.18
C LEU A 68 -12.66 -17.36 -6.85
N PHE A 69 -12.64 -18.69 -6.69
CA PHE A 69 -11.59 -19.56 -7.22
C PHE A 69 -12.04 -20.39 -8.43
N ASP A 70 -13.26 -20.16 -8.91
CA ASP A 70 -13.76 -20.81 -10.10
C ASP A 70 -13.12 -20.18 -11.35
N PRO A 71 -12.39 -20.96 -12.19
CA PRO A 71 -11.72 -20.43 -13.38
C PRO A 71 -12.70 -19.96 -14.46
N GLU A 72 -13.93 -20.44 -14.46
CA GLU A 72 -14.95 -20.02 -15.41
C GLU A 72 -15.61 -18.71 -15.01
N TRP A 73 -15.41 -18.31 -13.76
CA TRP A 73 -15.98 -17.11 -13.22
C TRP A 73 -15.05 -15.91 -13.43
N ILE A 74 -15.30 -15.14 -14.49
CA ILE A 74 -14.53 -13.95 -14.85
C ILE A 74 -15.35 -12.70 -14.53
N PRO A 75 -14.79 -11.74 -13.74
CA PRO A 75 -15.47 -10.48 -13.43
C PRO A 75 -15.84 -9.68 -14.69
N GLU A 76 -16.95 -8.94 -14.64
CA GLU A 76 -17.47 -8.17 -15.77
C GLU A 76 -17.21 -6.66 -15.58
N ILE A 77 -16.66 -6.01 -16.60
CA ILE A 77 -16.44 -4.56 -16.61
C ILE A 77 -17.78 -3.82 -16.59
N CYS A 78 -17.86 -2.83 -15.72
CA CYS A 78 -19.05 -2.01 -15.52
C CYS A 78 -18.76 -0.54 -15.88
N ASP A 79 -19.54 0.00 -16.83
CA ASP A 79 -19.48 1.40 -17.24
C ASP A 79 -20.52 2.30 -16.55
N GLU A 80 -21.22 1.79 -15.53
CA GLU A 80 -22.31 2.54 -14.89
C GLU A 80 -21.84 3.88 -14.31
N LEU A 81 -20.75 3.88 -13.53
CA LEU A 81 -20.20 5.10 -12.95
C LEU A 81 -19.77 6.12 -14.01
N PRO A 82 -18.87 5.82 -14.97
CA PRO A 82 -18.45 6.79 -15.96
C PRO A 82 -19.59 7.22 -16.89
N ARG A 83 -20.57 6.36 -17.17
CA ARG A 83 -21.77 6.71 -17.95
C ARG A 83 -22.61 7.76 -17.24
N LEU A 84 -22.99 7.52 -15.98
CA LEU A 84 -23.81 8.45 -15.19
C LEU A 84 -23.09 9.79 -14.94
N LEU A 85 -21.78 9.76 -14.70
CA LEU A 85 -20.98 11.00 -14.58
C LEU A 85 -20.93 11.76 -15.91
N THR A 86 -20.76 11.07 -17.02
CA THR A 86 -20.72 11.67 -18.37
C THR A 86 -22.07 12.30 -18.72
N GLU A 87 -23.18 11.59 -18.46
CA GLU A 87 -24.55 12.07 -18.66
C GLU A 87 -24.78 13.38 -17.89
N PHE A 88 -24.39 13.42 -16.62
CA PHE A 88 -24.52 14.61 -15.79
C PHE A 88 -23.67 15.77 -16.30
N LEU A 89 -22.36 15.53 -16.58
CA LEU A 89 -21.41 16.57 -16.93
C LEU A 89 -21.59 17.12 -18.38
N ARG A 90 -22.31 16.42 -19.25
CA ARG A 90 -22.64 16.92 -20.60
C ARG A 90 -23.65 18.07 -20.59
N GLN A 91 -24.38 18.27 -19.49
CA GLN A 91 -25.32 19.38 -19.37
C GLN A 91 -24.54 20.69 -19.17
N PRO A 92 -24.71 21.71 -20.04
CA PRO A 92 -23.95 22.95 -19.96
C PRO A 92 -24.06 23.66 -18.59
N ASP A 93 -25.26 23.69 -18.01
CA ASP A 93 -25.50 24.31 -16.71
C ASP A 93 -24.75 23.62 -15.58
N HIS A 94 -24.59 22.29 -15.67
CA HIS A 94 -23.84 21.52 -14.69
C HIS A 94 -22.35 21.76 -14.77
N ALA A 95 -21.82 21.95 -15.97
CA ALA A 95 -20.38 22.25 -16.18
C ALA A 95 -19.99 23.62 -15.58
N ALA A 96 -20.92 24.58 -15.50
CA ALA A 96 -20.71 25.90 -14.94
C ALA A 96 -20.74 25.96 -13.40
N LEU A 97 -21.22 24.91 -12.72
CA LEU A 97 -21.28 24.85 -11.26
C LEU A 97 -19.89 24.95 -10.62
N PRO A 98 -19.77 25.57 -9.44
CA PRO A 98 -18.55 25.53 -8.65
C PRO A 98 -18.09 24.08 -8.40
N PRO A 99 -16.79 23.81 -8.27
CA PRO A 99 -16.26 22.46 -8.26
C PRO A 99 -16.88 21.52 -7.21
N VAL A 100 -17.02 21.97 -5.97
CA VAL A 100 -17.56 21.11 -4.90
C VAL A 100 -19.05 20.86 -5.08
N THR A 101 -19.82 21.88 -5.47
CA THR A 101 -21.25 21.76 -5.78
C THR A 101 -21.47 20.84 -6.99
N ARG A 102 -20.69 21.03 -8.06
CA ARG A 102 -20.75 20.17 -9.25
C ARG A 102 -20.46 18.70 -8.90
N ARG A 103 -19.44 18.46 -8.11
CA ARG A 103 -19.09 17.09 -7.67
C ARG A 103 -20.19 16.48 -6.82
N ALA A 104 -20.72 17.21 -5.85
CA ALA A 104 -21.79 16.73 -4.98
C ALA A 104 -23.07 16.39 -5.76
N GLN A 105 -23.46 17.24 -6.70
CA GLN A 105 -24.64 16.99 -7.54
C GLN A 105 -24.43 15.82 -8.51
N ALA A 106 -23.23 15.68 -9.08
CA ALA A 106 -22.89 14.55 -9.92
C ALA A 106 -22.95 13.22 -9.13
N LEU A 107 -22.45 13.21 -7.90
CA LEU A 107 -22.52 12.03 -7.02
C LEU A 107 -23.97 11.72 -6.62
N LYS A 108 -24.76 12.73 -6.27
CA LYS A 108 -26.20 12.55 -6.03
C LYS A 108 -26.90 11.96 -7.25
N HIS A 109 -26.58 12.42 -8.45
CA HIS A 109 -27.10 11.83 -9.69
C HIS A 109 -26.69 10.36 -9.81
N VAL A 110 -25.40 10.03 -9.60
CA VAL A 110 -24.91 8.64 -9.61
C VAL A 110 -25.67 7.79 -8.59
N PHE A 111 -25.77 8.21 -7.35
CA PHE A 111 -26.42 7.45 -6.28
C PHE A 111 -27.92 7.24 -6.54
N SER A 112 -28.59 8.24 -7.11
CA SER A 112 -30.01 8.16 -7.43
C SER A 112 -30.33 7.26 -8.65
N HIS A 113 -29.34 6.93 -9.47
CA HIS A 113 -29.53 6.13 -10.69
C HIS A 113 -28.72 4.83 -10.69
N LYS A 114 -27.94 4.61 -9.64
CA LYS A 114 -27.14 3.39 -9.48
C LYS A 114 -28.04 2.16 -9.33
N THR A 115 -27.69 1.08 -10.03
CA THR A 115 -28.41 -0.20 -9.98
C THR A 115 -28.37 -0.79 -8.57
N PRO A 116 -29.51 -1.01 -7.91
CA PRO A 116 -29.59 -1.59 -6.59
C PRO A 116 -29.63 -3.11 -6.67
N LEU A 117 -28.47 -3.78 -6.50
CA LEU A 117 -28.38 -5.23 -6.55
C LEU A 117 -28.56 -5.85 -5.16
N VAL A 118 -29.51 -6.78 -5.02
CA VAL A 118 -29.76 -7.56 -3.80
C VAL A 118 -30.22 -8.96 -4.15
N ARG A 119 -29.67 -9.98 -3.46
CA ARG A 119 -30.12 -11.38 -3.53
C ARG A 119 -30.98 -11.71 -2.30
N SER A 120 -31.78 -12.74 -2.39
CA SER A 120 -32.59 -13.24 -1.26
C SER A 120 -31.76 -13.70 -0.06
N THR A 121 -30.50 -14.08 -0.29
CA THR A 121 -29.56 -14.57 0.73
C THR A 121 -28.59 -13.52 1.23
N ASP A 122 -28.65 -12.28 0.73
CA ASP A 122 -27.73 -11.23 1.10
C ASP A 122 -27.98 -10.75 2.54
N LEU A 123 -26.90 -10.58 3.31
CA LEU A 123 -26.92 -9.92 4.62
C LEU A 123 -26.50 -8.44 4.51
N LEU A 124 -25.87 -8.07 3.41
CA LEU A 124 -25.42 -6.71 3.11
C LEU A 124 -25.88 -6.32 1.70
N PRO A 125 -26.53 -5.16 1.52
CA PRO A 125 -27.17 -4.78 0.28
C PRO A 125 -26.21 -4.04 -0.65
N GLY A 126 -26.44 -4.16 -1.95
CA GLY A 126 -25.77 -3.34 -2.95
C GLY A 126 -24.35 -3.79 -3.30
N GLN A 127 -23.83 -3.18 -4.35
CA GLN A 127 -22.54 -3.48 -4.95
C GLN A 127 -21.89 -2.20 -5.47
N THR A 128 -20.57 -2.25 -5.71
CA THR A 128 -19.85 -1.14 -6.36
C THR A 128 -20.18 -1.01 -7.84
N THR A 129 -20.60 -2.09 -8.49
CA THR A 129 -20.93 -2.15 -9.92
C THR A 129 -22.38 -2.57 -10.16
N ALA A 130 -22.83 -2.50 -11.40
CA ALA A 130 -24.15 -3.02 -11.83
C ALA A 130 -24.14 -4.57 -12.03
N SER A 131 -23.03 -5.23 -11.79
CA SER A 131 -22.88 -6.68 -11.67
C SER A 131 -22.44 -7.03 -10.26
N PHE A 132 -22.64 -8.29 -9.84
CA PHE A 132 -22.29 -8.66 -8.46
C PHE A 132 -20.79 -8.58 -8.19
N VAL A 133 -19.97 -8.81 -9.19
CA VAL A 133 -18.51 -8.66 -9.07
C VAL A 133 -17.94 -8.10 -10.37
N GLY A 134 -17.11 -7.12 -10.24
CA GLY A 134 -16.44 -6.51 -11.38
C GLY A 134 -15.69 -5.25 -11.03
N PRO A 135 -14.86 -4.78 -11.95
CA PRO A 135 -14.16 -3.52 -11.82
C PRO A 135 -15.04 -2.34 -12.18
N VAL A 136 -14.88 -1.27 -11.43
CA VAL A 136 -15.40 0.05 -11.81
C VAL A 136 -14.41 0.72 -12.77
N VAL A 137 -14.91 1.31 -13.85
CA VAL A 137 -14.09 2.12 -14.76
C VAL A 137 -13.97 3.53 -14.20
N TYR A 138 -12.84 3.86 -13.62
CA TYR A 138 -12.53 5.19 -13.12
C TYR A 138 -11.79 5.99 -14.20
N MET A 139 -12.40 7.07 -14.66
CA MET A 139 -11.86 7.85 -15.78
C MET A 139 -10.57 8.60 -15.46
N ASP A 140 -10.26 8.78 -14.18
CA ASP A 140 -9.13 9.58 -13.74
C ASP A 140 -7.78 8.83 -13.79
N MET A 141 -7.80 7.50 -13.61
CA MET A 141 -6.61 6.67 -13.50
C MET A 141 -6.47 5.66 -14.61
N SER A 142 -7.21 4.57 -14.45
CA SER A 142 -7.03 3.34 -15.22
C SER A 142 -8.02 3.20 -16.36
N GLY A 143 -9.14 3.91 -16.27
CA GLY A 143 -10.20 3.75 -17.25
C GLY A 143 -9.77 4.07 -18.67
N TYR A 144 -9.13 5.20 -18.86
CA TYR A 144 -8.60 5.59 -20.15
C TYR A 144 -7.53 4.62 -20.68
N CYS A 145 -6.67 4.12 -19.82
CA CYS A 145 -5.55 3.25 -20.20
C CYS A 145 -5.99 1.89 -20.76
N ILE A 146 -7.22 1.46 -20.50
CA ILE A 146 -7.77 0.21 -21.04
C ILE A 146 -8.41 0.41 -22.43
N TRP A 147 -8.51 1.62 -22.94
CA TRP A 147 -9.17 1.89 -24.21
C TRP A 147 -8.64 1.03 -25.37
N PRO A 148 -7.32 0.92 -25.59
CA PRO A 148 -6.78 0.06 -26.64
C PRO A 148 -7.04 -1.41 -26.44
N GLU A 149 -7.40 -1.83 -25.23
CA GLU A 149 -7.52 -3.22 -24.82
C GLU A 149 -8.97 -3.73 -24.76
N LEU A 150 -9.96 -2.89 -25.07
CA LEU A 150 -11.38 -3.26 -24.98
C LEU A 150 -11.72 -4.58 -25.70
N GLY A 151 -11.03 -4.88 -26.80
CA GLY A 151 -11.21 -6.13 -27.57
C GLY A 151 -10.40 -7.32 -27.06
N THR A 152 -9.46 -7.13 -26.13
CA THR A 152 -8.52 -8.16 -25.65
C THR A 152 -8.63 -8.47 -24.16
N LEU A 153 -9.40 -7.69 -23.40
CA LEU A 153 -9.55 -7.80 -21.94
C LEU A 153 -9.89 -9.21 -21.46
N SER A 154 -10.75 -9.94 -22.18
CA SER A 154 -11.13 -11.32 -21.83
C SER A 154 -10.08 -12.38 -22.17
N LYS A 155 -9.06 -11.99 -22.93
CA LYS A 155 -7.96 -12.88 -23.36
C LYS A 155 -6.66 -12.62 -22.59
N ARG A 156 -6.69 -11.72 -21.61
CA ARG A 156 -5.52 -11.45 -20.77
C ARG A 156 -5.09 -12.71 -20.05
N PRO A 157 -3.78 -13.00 -19.97
CA PRO A 157 -3.27 -14.13 -19.21
C PRO A 157 -3.41 -13.91 -17.69
N GLN A 158 -3.50 -12.67 -17.26
CA GLN A 158 -3.67 -12.26 -15.86
C GLN A 158 -4.85 -11.30 -15.74
N ASN A 159 -5.68 -11.49 -14.72
CA ASN A 159 -6.86 -10.67 -14.45
C ASN A 159 -7.73 -10.46 -15.72
N PRO A 160 -8.23 -11.50 -16.37
CA PRO A 160 -9.14 -11.37 -17.50
C PRO A 160 -10.48 -10.77 -17.05
N PHE A 161 -11.08 -9.93 -17.90
CA PHE A 161 -12.38 -9.33 -17.65
C PHE A 161 -13.33 -9.57 -18.81
N LYS A 162 -14.56 -9.98 -18.52
CA LYS A 162 -15.64 -9.97 -19.50
C LYS A 162 -16.08 -8.52 -19.75
N ILE A 163 -16.45 -8.22 -20.99
CA ILE A 163 -17.05 -6.94 -21.36
C ILE A 163 -18.17 -7.18 -22.35
N LYS A 164 -19.34 -6.58 -22.10
CA LYS A 164 -20.45 -6.66 -23.04
C LYS A 164 -20.18 -5.80 -24.27
N PRO A 165 -20.55 -6.22 -25.48
CA PRO A 165 -20.33 -5.43 -26.69
C PRO A 165 -20.89 -4.00 -26.62
N GLU A 166 -22.07 -3.84 -26.04
CA GLU A 166 -22.69 -2.52 -25.85
C GLU A 166 -21.93 -1.63 -24.85
N VAL A 167 -21.31 -2.22 -23.83
CA VAL A 167 -20.45 -1.50 -22.86
C VAL A 167 -19.17 -1.06 -23.56
N ALA A 168 -18.51 -1.97 -24.28
CA ALA A 168 -17.32 -1.65 -25.07
C ALA A 168 -17.58 -0.54 -26.08
N LYS A 169 -18.73 -0.59 -26.77
CA LYS A 169 -19.14 0.44 -27.73
C LYS A 169 -19.33 1.79 -27.07
N ARG A 170 -20.08 1.88 -25.95
CA ARG A 170 -20.26 3.15 -25.24
C ARG A 170 -18.95 3.73 -24.70
N LEU A 171 -18.10 2.89 -24.14
CA LEU A 171 -16.77 3.33 -23.68
C LEU A 171 -15.97 3.92 -24.83
N ASN A 172 -15.92 3.22 -25.97
CA ASN A 172 -15.14 3.64 -27.14
C ASN A 172 -15.69 4.91 -27.83
N GLU A 173 -17.01 4.98 -28.06
CA GLU A 173 -17.60 6.03 -28.91
C GLU A 173 -18.07 7.26 -28.12
N GLU A 174 -18.40 7.12 -26.83
CA GLU A 174 -19.05 8.17 -26.08
C GLU A 174 -18.29 8.62 -24.83
N ILE A 175 -17.79 7.66 -24.03
CA ILE A 175 -17.25 7.95 -22.69
C ILE A 175 -15.79 8.36 -22.79
N PHE A 176 -14.93 7.53 -23.35
CA PHE A 176 -13.50 7.84 -23.44
C PHE A 176 -13.21 9.12 -24.23
N PRO A 177 -13.86 9.41 -25.39
CA PRO A 177 -13.68 10.68 -26.08
C PRO A 177 -14.06 11.88 -25.23
N PHE A 178 -15.17 11.80 -24.49
CA PHE A 178 -15.60 12.90 -23.60
C PHE A 178 -14.57 13.18 -22.49
N TRP A 179 -13.96 12.12 -21.93
CA TRP A 179 -13.03 12.23 -20.82
C TRP A 179 -11.58 12.48 -21.25
N LEU A 180 -11.26 12.40 -22.53
CA LEU A 180 -9.90 12.53 -23.03
C LEU A 180 -9.20 13.80 -22.52
N GLU A 181 -9.89 14.93 -22.55
CA GLU A 181 -9.36 16.23 -22.10
C GLU A 181 -9.68 16.56 -20.63
N ARG A 182 -10.41 15.69 -19.94
CA ARG A 182 -10.91 15.93 -18.57
C ARG A 182 -10.22 15.08 -17.52
N ARG A 183 -9.17 14.36 -17.89
CA ARG A 183 -8.40 13.55 -16.94
C ARG A 183 -7.57 14.42 -16.03
N THR A 184 -7.29 13.93 -14.83
CA THR A 184 -6.48 14.64 -13.83
C THR A 184 -5.17 15.15 -14.40
N VAL A 185 -4.52 14.36 -15.22
CA VAL A 185 -3.23 14.74 -15.86
C VAL A 185 -3.37 15.96 -16.78
N GLN A 186 -4.43 16.03 -17.59
CA GLN A 186 -4.68 17.21 -18.42
C GLN A 186 -5.04 18.44 -17.61
N GLU A 187 -5.75 18.23 -16.51
CA GLU A 187 -6.06 19.32 -15.59
C GLU A 187 -4.80 19.82 -14.86
N VAL A 188 -3.88 18.92 -14.48
CA VAL A 188 -2.55 19.34 -13.97
C VAL A 188 -1.84 20.23 -15.00
N ALA A 189 -1.83 19.80 -16.25
CA ALA A 189 -1.22 20.57 -17.33
C ALA A 189 -1.86 21.97 -17.48
N ARG A 190 -3.20 22.05 -17.42
CA ARG A 190 -3.94 23.32 -17.54
C ARG A 190 -3.60 24.30 -16.41
N TYR A 191 -3.36 23.80 -15.19
CA TYR A 191 -3.03 24.64 -14.03
C TYR A 191 -1.53 24.92 -13.87
N THR A 192 -0.68 24.34 -14.69
CA THR A 192 0.78 24.48 -14.61
C THR A 192 1.42 25.20 -15.78
N ASP A 193 0.72 25.92 -16.62
CA ASP A 193 1.24 26.57 -17.85
C ASP A 193 1.29 25.66 -19.11
N TYR A 194 0.53 24.61 -19.12
CA TYR A 194 0.49 23.67 -20.23
C TYR A 194 -0.50 24.15 -21.30
N ASP A 195 -0.10 24.13 -22.55
CA ASP A 195 -1.01 24.39 -23.66
C ASP A 195 -1.84 23.13 -23.98
N THR A 196 -3.13 23.17 -23.66
CA THR A 196 -4.05 22.08 -23.90
C THR A 196 -4.69 22.12 -25.30
N ALA A 197 -4.49 23.21 -26.07
CA ALA A 197 -5.14 23.38 -27.34
C ALA A 197 -4.67 22.33 -28.37
N ASN A 198 -3.41 21.98 -28.34
CA ASN A 198 -2.81 21.05 -29.30
C ASN A 198 -3.07 19.58 -28.97
N TYR A 199 -3.56 19.29 -27.76
CA TYR A 199 -3.71 17.89 -27.32
C TYR A 199 -4.85 17.14 -27.97
N ALA A 200 -6.01 17.75 -28.11
CA ALA A 200 -7.16 17.14 -28.78
C ALA A 200 -6.85 16.88 -30.26
N GLU A 201 -6.06 17.75 -30.87
CA GLU A 201 -5.67 17.64 -32.27
C GLU A 201 -4.67 16.50 -32.49
N ASP A 202 -3.69 16.36 -31.58
CA ASP A 202 -2.65 15.33 -31.63
C ASP A 202 -3.20 13.91 -31.38
N HIS A 203 -4.34 13.78 -30.71
CA HIS A 203 -4.97 12.49 -30.39
C HIS A 203 -6.24 12.24 -31.20
N ARG A 204 -6.64 13.14 -32.11
CA ARG A 204 -7.81 12.95 -32.96
C ARG A 204 -7.68 11.70 -33.81
N ASP A 205 -6.52 11.49 -34.41
CA ASP A 205 -6.22 10.35 -35.26
C ASP A 205 -6.23 9.01 -34.45
N GLU A 206 -5.85 9.05 -33.19
CA GLU A 206 -5.90 7.89 -32.29
C GLU A 206 -7.35 7.54 -31.94
N VAL A 207 -8.20 8.53 -31.71
CA VAL A 207 -9.63 8.35 -31.46
C VAL A 207 -10.37 7.91 -32.73
N GLU A 208 -10.06 8.49 -33.89
CA GLU A 208 -10.66 8.16 -35.18
C GLU A 208 -10.09 6.86 -35.77
N GLY A 209 -8.83 6.53 -35.44
CA GLY A 209 -8.11 5.35 -35.97
C GLY A 209 -8.45 4.01 -35.32
N GLY A 210 -9.48 3.92 -34.48
CA GLY A 210 -9.97 2.66 -33.95
C GLY A 210 -9.08 2.03 -32.88
N MET A 211 -8.81 2.73 -31.80
CA MET A 211 -8.09 2.20 -30.62
C MET A 211 -8.73 0.90 -30.07
N TYR A 212 -9.99 0.66 -30.43
CA TYR A 212 -10.77 -0.53 -30.07
C TYR A 212 -10.23 -1.83 -30.69
N GLU A 213 -9.45 -1.79 -31.75
CA GLU A 213 -8.94 -2.98 -32.45
C GLU A 213 -7.65 -3.57 -31.85
N GLY A 214 -7.33 -3.28 -30.61
CA GLY A 214 -6.20 -3.89 -29.89
C GLY A 214 -4.84 -3.38 -30.31
N LYS A 215 -4.74 -2.21 -30.94
CA LYS A 215 -3.47 -1.53 -31.14
C LYS A 215 -3.01 -0.98 -29.78
N PRO A 216 -1.84 -1.39 -29.28
CA PRO A 216 -1.37 -0.90 -28.01
C PRO A 216 -1.05 0.58 -28.11
N SER A 217 -1.94 1.45 -27.70
CA SER A 217 -1.60 2.81 -27.33
C SER A 217 -0.89 2.77 -25.99
N ILE A 218 0.37 2.46 -26.06
CA ILE A 218 1.23 2.50 -24.87
C ILE A 218 1.77 3.91 -24.68
N ASP A 219 1.45 4.81 -25.58
CA ASP A 219 1.90 6.17 -25.46
C ASP A 219 0.91 6.95 -24.62
N PRO A 220 1.18 7.10 -23.32
CA PRO A 220 0.33 7.96 -22.54
C PRO A 220 0.41 9.35 -23.19
N PRO A 221 -0.71 10.02 -23.35
CA PRO A 221 -0.78 11.37 -23.86
C PRO A 221 0.18 12.36 -23.24
N LEU A 222 0.59 12.14 -22.00
CA LEU A 222 1.66 12.85 -21.31
C LEU A 222 2.98 12.86 -22.05
N LYS A 223 3.32 11.81 -22.76
CA LYS A 223 4.60 11.67 -23.40
C LYS A 223 4.78 12.62 -24.57
N LYS A 224 3.75 12.80 -25.40
CA LYS A 224 3.75 13.78 -26.48
C LYS A 224 3.77 15.21 -25.96
N ARG A 225 3.07 15.45 -24.85
CA ARG A 225 2.98 16.76 -24.23
C ARG A 225 4.20 17.18 -23.43
N ALA A 226 4.88 16.21 -22.83
CA ALA A 226 6.19 16.47 -22.23
C ALA A 226 7.15 17.11 -23.25
N GLY A 227 6.95 16.86 -24.57
CA GLY A 227 7.73 17.50 -25.65
C GLY A 227 7.40 18.98 -25.92
N GLU A 228 6.27 19.50 -25.47
CA GLU A 228 5.74 20.76 -25.91
C GLU A 228 5.81 21.91 -24.90
N THR A 229 5.89 21.58 -23.58
CA THR A 229 5.91 22.60 -22.53
C THR A 229 7.15 22.43 -21.63
N PRO A 230 8.12 23.34 -21.70
CA PRO A 230 9.43 23.13 -21.07
C PRO A 230 9.40 22.79 -19.59
N LYS A 231 8.55 23.42 -18.80
CA LYS A 231 8.48 23.15 -17.35
C LYS A 231 7.82 21.83 -17.01
N CYS A 232 6.72 21.50 -17.65
CA CYS A 232 6.02 20.24 -17.44
C CYS A 232 6.83 19.07 -17.98
N GLN A 233 7.45 19.25 -19.13
CA GLN A 233 8.36 18.27 -19.73
C GLN A 233 9.55 17.99 -18.80
N GLU A 234 10.24 19.03 -18.36
CA GLU A 234 11.39 18.91 -17.47
C GLU A 234 11.01 18.18 -16.17
N LEU A 235 9.89 18.58 -15.55
CA LEU A 235 9.43 17.98 -14.31
C LEU A 235 9.01 16.52 -14.52
N PHE A 236 8.29 16.21 -15.60
CA PHE A 236 7.86 14.87 -15.93
C PHE A 236 9.03 13.94 -16.26
N GLU A 237 9.98 14.36 -17.08
CA GLU A 237 11.16 13.58 -17.42
C GLU A 237 11.99 13.23 -16.18
N ARG A 238 12.09 14.17 -15.23
CA ARG A 238 12.82 13.96 -13.98
C ARG A 238 12.06 13.05 -13.00
N VAL A 239 10.75 13.27 -12.86
CA VAL A 239 9.91 12.52 -11.92
C VAL A 239 9.64 11.10 -12.42
N ALA A 240 9.42 10.90 -13.71
CA ALA A 240 8.98 9.62 -14.25
C ALA A 240 10.00 8.50 -14.13
N PHE A 241 11.30 8.82 -14.11
CA PHE A 241 12.34 7.81 -13.93
C PHE A 241 12.65 7.53 -12.47
N TYR A 242 12.70 8.56 -11.64
CA TYR A 242 13.14 8.45 -10.25
C TYR A 242 11.97 8.36 -9.27
N LEU A 243 10.81 8.85 -9.67
CA LEU A 243 9.63 9.02 -8.86
C LEU A 243 8.42 8.63 -9.69
N SER A 244 7.66 7.68 -9.21
CA SER A 244 6.33 7.39 -9.76
C SER A 244 5.31 8.08 -8.88
N ASP A 245 4.61 9.07 -9.40
CA ASP A 245 3.46 9.65 -8.72
C ASP A 245 2.17 9.07 -9.28
N LYS A 246 1.22 8.79 -8.40
CA LYS A 246 -0.08 8.26 -8.77
C LYS A 246 -1.07 9.41 -8.86
N ALA A 247 -1.64 9.58 -10.03
CA ALA A 247 -2.71 10.55 -10.27
C ALA A 247 -4.04 10.10 -9.64
N THR A 248 -4.02 9.72 -8.36
CA THR A 248 -5.22 9.31 -7.63
C THR A 248 -5.82 10.48 -6.88
N ALA A 249 -7.14 10.62 -6.97
CA ALA A 249 -7.87 11.70 -6.29
C ALA A 249 -7.75 11.60 -4.77
N VAL A 250 -7.95 10.40 -4.23
CA VAL A 250 -7.80 10.07 -2.81
C VAL A 250 -7.12 8.72 -2.72
N SER A 251 -6.11 8.63 -1.90
CA SER A 251 -5.39 7.37 -1.67
C SER A 251 -5.10 7.23 -0.18
N HIS A 252 -5.25 6.02 0.34
CA HIS A 252 -4.83 5.61 1.67
C HIS A 252 -5.34 6.52 2.78
N THR A 253 -6.56 6.27 3.20
CA THR A 253 -7.21 6.90 4.35
C THR A 253 -8.34 6.00 4.87
N ALA A 254 -8.87 6.28 6.05
CA ALA A 254 -10.00 5.58 6.63
C ALA A 254 -11.13 6.57 6.96
N PRO A 255 -12.37 6.31 6.55
CA PRO A 255 -13.53 7.16 6.88
C PRO A 255 -14.02 6.95 8.32
N ASP A 256 -14.67 7.96 8.88
CA ASP A 256 -15.35 7.90 10.17
C ASP A 256 -16.78 7.37 10.02
N PHE A 257 -16.96 6.09 10.24
CA PHE A 257 -18.29 5.49 10.27
C PHE A 257 -19.05 5.75 11.58
N SER A 258 -18.34 6.05 12.68
CA SER A 258 -18.92 6.18 14.02
C SER A 258 -20.00 7.27 14.08
N ARG A 259 -19.81 8.37 13.33
CA ARG A 259 -20.78 9.47 13.29
C ARG A 259 -22.08 9.08 12.60
N VAL A 260 -21.99 8.39 11.47
CA VAL A 260 -23.22 7.92 10.78
C VAL A 260 -23.92 6.86 11.61
N LEU A 261 -23.18 5.95 12.23
CA LEU A 261 -23.74 4.96 13.15
C LEU A 261 -24.52 5.61 14.30
N LYS A 262 -23.98 6.69 14.86
CA LYS A 262 -24.54 7.36 16.04
C LYS A 262 -25.70 8.31 15.70
N PHE A 263 -25.64 9.02 14.58
CA PHE A 263 -26.58 10.11 14.27
C PHE A 263 -27.47 9.82 13.05
N GLY A 264 -27.10 8.87 12.22
CA GLY A 264 -27.65 8.72 10.88
C GLY A 264 -27.40 9.93 9.99
N PHE A 265 -27.67 9.82 8.71
CA PHE A 265 -27.54 10.98 7.83
C PHE A 265 -28.54 12.08 8.15
N ASN A 266 -29.72 11.74 8.67
CA ASN A 266 -30.71 12.77 9.08
C ASN A 266 -30.15 13.66 10.20
N GLY A 267 -29.51 13.10 11.22
CA GLY A 267 -28.89 13.85 12.30
C GLY A 267 -27.71 14.69 11.83
N LEU A 268 -26.87 14.15 10.92
CA LEU A 268 -25.74 14.89 10.35
C LEU A 268 -26.20 16.05 9.46
N ILE A 269 -27.25 15.85 8.65
CA ILE A 269 -27.89 16.92 7.85
C ILE A 269 -28.44 18.01 8.75
N ALA A 270 -29.18 17.63 9.80
CA ALA A 270 -29.72 18.60 10.74
C ALA A 270 -28.63 19.43 11.43
N GLN A 271 -27.50 18.83 11.77
CA GLN A 271 -26.35 19.54 12.34
C GLN A 271 -25.77 20.56 11.35
N LEU A 272 -25.55 20.19 10.10
CA LEU A 272 -25.04 21.10 9.08
C LEU A 272 -26.03 22.25 8.78
N GLN A 273 -27.30 21.97 8.71
CA GLN A 273 -28.35 22.99 8.55
C GLN A 273 -28.38 23.97 9.72
N LYS A 274 -28.21 23.48 10.96
CA LYS A 274 -28.08 24.32 12.15
C LYS A 274 -26.81 25.18 12.07
N ASP A 275 -25.69 24.64 11.64
CA ASP A 275 -24.42 25.38 11.51
C ASP A 275 -24.53 26.51 10.46
N ILE A 276 -25.28 26.29 9.38
CA ILE A 276 -25.57 27.32 8.38
C ILE A 276 -26.48 28.40 8.99
N ALA A 277 -27.59 28.00 9.63
CA ALA A 277 -28.58 28.92 10.17
C ALA A 277 -28.04 29.76 11.32
N SER A 278 -27.13 29.24 12.13
CA SER A 278 -26.49 29.93 13.25
C SER A 278 -25.27 30.76 12.87
N GLY A 279 -24.86 30.79 11.60
CA GLY A 279 -23.70 31.53 11.12
C GLY A 279 -22.35 30.92 11.52
N VAL A 280 -22.30 29.66 11.92
CA VAL A 280 -21.04 28.92 12.11
C VAL A 280 -20.38 28.70 10.75
N ALA A 281 -21.16 28.43 9.71
CA ALA A 281 -20.74 28.56 8.32
C ALA A 281 -20.92 30.05 7.90
N ASP A 282 -19.89 30.86 8.12
CA ASP A 282 -19.94 32.33 8.09
C ASP A 282 -19.52 32.94 6.74
N THR A 283 -19.12 32.13 5.78
CA THR A 283 -18.78 32.60 4.41
C THR A 283 -19.54 31.81 3.34
N PRO A 284 -19.70 32.37 2.13
CA PRO A 284 -20.37 31.69 1.02
C PRO A 284 -19.72 30.34 0.71
N GLU A 285 -18.39 30.22 0.76
CA GLU A 285 -17.65 29.00 0.47
C GLU A 285 -17.92 27.92 1.54
N LYS A 286 -18.00 28.29 2.82
CA LYS A 286 -18.33 27.36 3.91
C LYS A 286 -19.78 26.88 3.82
N ILE A 287 -20.71 27.76 3.46
CA ILE A 287 -22.13 27.42 3.22
C ILE A 287 -22.21 26.46 2.02
N GLU A 288 -21.53 26.78 0.93
CA GLU A 288 -21.50 25.95 -0.27
C GLU A 288 -20.97 24.55 0.03
N PHE A 289 -19.86 24.44 0.77
CA PHE A 289 -19.32 23.16 1.19
C PHE A 289 -20.29 22.36 2.06
N ALA A 290 -20.90 22.98 3.07
CA ALA A 290 -21.89 22.32 3.94
C ALA A 290 -23.10 21.82 3.14
N GLN A 291 -23.62 22.64 2.20
CA GLN A 291 -24.72 22.25 1.31
C GLN A 291 -24.31 21.10 0.37
N SER A 292 -23.06 21.06 -0.08
CA SER A 292 -22.53 19.99 -0.91
C SER A 292 -22.47 18.66 -0.16
N VAL A 293 -22.05 18.67 1.11
CA VAL A 293 -22.09 17.48 1.97
C VAL A 293 -23.53 17.02 2.23
N ILE A 294 -24.46 17.93 2.50
CA ILE A 294 -25.89 17.60 2.62
C ILE A 294 -26.39 16.93 1.32
N THR A 295 -26.02 17.46 0.17
CA THR A 295 -26.42 16.94 -1.14
C THR A 295 -26.01 15.48 -1.35
N VAL A 296 -24.79 15.10 -0.97
CA VAL A 296 -24.33 13.70 -1.11
C VAL A 296 -24.99 12.77 -0.10
N TYR A 297 -25.26 13.24 1.13
CA TYR A 297 -26.01 12.47 2.12
C TYR A 297 -27.44 12.16 1.67
N GLU A 298 -28.12 13.15 1.06
CA GLU A 298 -29.43 12.92 0.47
C GLU A 298 -29.39 11.93 -0.70
N GLY A 299 -28.34 11.95 -1.51
CA GLY A 299 -28.11 10.94 -2.54
C GLY A 299 -27.93 9.54 -1.96
N ALA A 300 -27.16 9.40 -0.90
CA ALA A 300 -26.95 8.13 -0.21
C ALA A 300 -28.24 7.56 0.40
N LYS A 301 -29.07 8.41 1.00
CA LYS A 301 -30.41 8.05 1.50
C LYS A 301 -31.34 7.56 0.36
N CYS A 302 -31.33 8.27 -0.78
CA CYS A 302 -32.08 7.86 -1.95
C CYS A 302 -31.69 6.46 -2.42
N TYR A 303 -30.39 6.19 -2.53
CA TYR A 303 -29.89 4.86 -2.90
C TYR A 303 -30.30 3.77 -1.91
N ALA A 304 -30.23 4.04 -0.61
CA ALA A 304 -30.70 3.11 0.42
C ALA A 304 -32.18 2.74 0.25
N GLY A 305 -33.03 3.71 -0.13
CA GLY A 305 -34.42 3.44 -0.50
C GLY A 305 -34.54 2.47 -1.68
N HIS A 306 -33.77 2.66 -2.72
CA HIS A 306 -33.72 1.73 -3.87
C HIS A 306 -33.22 0.32 -3.46
N LEU A 307 -32.26 0.24 -2.56
CA LEU A 307 -31.80 -1.04 -2.00
C LEU A 307 -32.91 -1.74 -1.21
N ALA A 308 -33.71 -1.00 -0.44
CA ALA A 308 -34.85 -1.55 0.28
C ALA A 308 -35.90 -2.16 -0.69
N ASP A 309 -36.22 -1.44 -1.77
CA ASP A 309 -37.18 -1.94 -2.78
C ASP A 309 -36.61 -3.17 -3.53
N ALA A 310 -35.31 -3.18 -3.82
CA ALA A 310 -34.64 -4.34 -4.43
C ALA A 310 -34.62 -5.55 -3.49
N ALA A 311 -34.42 -5.35 -2.19
CA ALA A 311 -34.44 -6.41 -1.17
C ALA A 311 -35.84 -7.00 -1.02
N GLU A 312 -36.88 -6.16 -1.00
CA GLU A 312 -38.28 -6.60 -0.98
C GLU A 312 -38.61 -7.44 -2.20
N LYS A 313 -38.22 -6.98 -3.39
CA LYS A 313 -38.40 -7.69 -4.67
C LYS A 313 -37.65 -9.03 -4.68
N ALA A 314 -36.50 -9.11 -4.04
CA ALA A 314 -35.71 -10.33 -3.90
C ALA A 314 -36.28 -11.32 -2.85
N GLY A 315 -37.32 -10.92 -2.10
CA GLY A 315 -37.91 -11.72 -1.02
C GLY A 315 -37.11 -11.66 0.28
N ASN A 316 -36.25 -10.64 0.46
CA ASN A 316 -35.43 -10.44 1.65
C ASN A 316 -36.01 -9.31 2.51
N SER A 317 -37.10 -9.60 3.20
CA SER A 317 -37.87 -8.60 3.97
C SER A 317 -37.09 -8.06 5.18
N GLU A 318 -36.24 -8.86 5.80
CA GLU A 318 -35.37 -8.42 6.90
C GLU A 318 -34.42 -7.30 6.42
N LEU A 319 -33.68 -7.56 5.34
CA LEU A 319 -32.77 -6.58 4.76
C LEU A 319 -33.50 -5.35 4.22
N ALA A 320 -34.70 -5.52 3.64
CA ALA A 320 -35.54 -4.43 3.19
C ALA A 320 -35.93 -3.50 4.35
N ALA A 321 -36.33 -4.06 5.49
CA ALA A 321 -36.65 -3.30 6.69
C ALA A 321 -35.45 -2.52 7.23
N ILE A 322 -34.26 -3.12 7.24
CA ILE A 322 -33.01 -2.45 7.61
C ILE A 322 -32.73 -1.28 6.64
N CYS A 323 -32.79 -1.50 5.34
CA CYS A 323 -32.48 -0.47 4.32
C CYS A 323 -33.48 0.71 4.31
N ARG A 324 -34.75 0.49 4.74
CA ARG A 324 -35.73 1.59 4.88
C ARG A 324 -35.37 2.55 6.01
N LYS A 325 -34.64 2.07 7.01
CA LYS A 325 -34.19 2.84 8.17
C LYS A 325 -32.77 3.38 7.99
N ILE A 326 -31.85 2.54 7.52
CA ILE A 326 -30.42 2.77 7.51
C ILE A 326 -29.95 3.15 6.09
N PRO A 327 -29.04 4.12 5.90
CA PRO A 327 -28.27 4.89 6.89
C PRO A 327 -28.91 6.22 7.30
N ALA A 328 -30.20 6.43 7.04
CA ALA A 328 -30.88 7.67 7.39
C ALA A 328 -30.95 7.90 8.90
N GLU A 329 -31.29 6.87 9.66
CA GLU A 329 -31.42 6.88 11.11
C GLU A 329 -30.22 6.21 11.81
N PRO A 330 -30.00 6.44 13.12
CA PRO A 330 -28.99 5.77 13.92
C PRO A 330 -29.12 4.24 13.90
N ALA A 331 -27.98 3.53 13.88
CA ALA A 331 -27.96 2.09 14.00
C ALA A 331 -28.17 1.63 15.47
N ASN A 332 -28.90 0.54 15.67
CA ASN A 332 -29.16 -0.02 16.99
C ASN A 332 -28.67 -1.46 17.13
N THR A 333 -28.55 -2.21 16.06
CA THR A 333 -28.11 -3.61 16.03
C THR A 333 -26.81 -3.77 15.25
N LEU A 334 -26.12 -4.89 15.46
CA LEU A 334 -24.91 -5.22 14.71
C LEU A 334 -25.20 -5.30 13.19
N ALA A 335 -26.32 -5.89 12.79
CA ALA A 335 -26.71 -5.98 11.38
C ALA A 335 -26.94 -4.60 10.78
N GLU A 336 -27.67 -3.70 11.46
CA GLU A 336 -27.82 -2.31 11.03
C GLU A 336 -26.48 -1.59 10.91
N ALA A 337 -25.60 -1.74 11.91
CA ALA A 337 -24.27 -1.11 11.89
C ALA A 337 -23.42 -1.60 10.70
N MET A 338 -23.44 -2.89 10.42
CA MET A 338 -22.72 -3.46 9.27
C MET A 338 -23.28 -2.98 7.93
N VAL A 339 -24.61 -2.82 7.81
CA VAL A 339 -25.25 -2.24 6.61
C VAL A 339 -24.86 -0.78 6.42
N VAL A 340 -24.84 0.04 7.50
CA VAL A 340 -24.36 1.45 7.43
C VAL A 340 -22.93 1.48 6.88
N ILE A 341 -22.03 0.73 7.48
CA ILE A 341 -20.61 0.71 7.06
C ILE A 341 -20.49 0.29 5.60
N TRP A 342 -21.15 -0.79 5.20
CA TRP A 342 -21.07 -1.29 3.82
C TRP A 342 -21.66 -0.30 2.80
N VAL A 343 -22.83 0.28 3.07
CA VAL A 343 -23.45 1.27 2.16
C VAL A 343 -22.56 2.50 2.02
N CYS A 344 -22.09 3.07 3.13
CA CYS A 344 -21.15 4.20 3.08
C CYS A 344 -19.88 3.86 2.31
N TYR A 345 -19.30 2.68 2.57
CA TYR A 345 -18.04 2.25 1.98
C TYR A 345 -18.11 2.12 0.46
N HIS A 346 -19.11 1.39 -0.05
CA HIS A 346 -19.21 1.23 -1.51
C HIS A 346 -19.67 2.49 -2.24
N LEU A 347 -20.34 3.44 -1.57
CA LEU A 347 -20.62 4.76 -2.12
C LEU A 347 -19.36 5.65 -2.16
N LEU A 348 -18.49 5.55 -1.17
CA LEU A 348 -17.16 6.18 -1.23
C LEU A 348 -16.34 5.68 -2.41
N LEU A 349 -16.46 4.40 -2.76
CA LEU A 349 -15.83 3.84 -3.97
C LEU A 349 -16.45 4.37 -5.28
N GLN A 350 -17.64 5.00 -5.25
CA GLN A 350 -18.17 5.76 -6.41
C GLN A 350 -17.61 7.20 -6.46
N GLU A 351 -17.26 7.76 -5.30
CA GLU A 351 -16.70 9.12 -5.24
C GLU A 351 -15.27 9.14 -5.73
N ASN A 352 -14.44 8.17 -5.32
CA ASN A 352 -13.01 8.19 -5.53
C ASN A 352 -12.49 6.87 -6.06
N THR A 353 -11.48 6.98 -6.95
CA THR A 353 -10.65 5.84 -7.34
C THR A 353 -9.89 5.36 -6.14
N ASN A 354 -10.18 4.14 -5.67
CA ASN A 354 -9.52 3.70 -4.47
C ASN A 354 -8.76 2.41 -4.64
N PHE A 355 -7.44 2.60 -4.69
CA PHE A 355 -6.54 1.62 -4.13
C PHE A 355 -6.24 2.05 -2.68
N GLY A 356 -6.72 1.27 -1.71
CA GLY A 356 -6.37 1.47 -0.33
C GLY A 356 -7.27 2.40 0.50
N LEU A 357 -8.56 2.53 0.14
CA LEU A 357 -9.54 3.05 1.08
C LEU A 357 -9.71 2.02 2.19
N SER A 358 -9.38 2.41 3.40
CA SER A 358 -9.29 1.50 4.54
C SER A 358 -10.58 1.49 5.34
N LEU A 359 -10.78 0.41 6.10
CA LEU A 359 -11.97 0.20 6.93
C LEU A 359 -11.77 0.71 8.37
N GLY A 360 -10.52 1.09 8.72
CA GLY A 360 -10.19 1.53 10.05
C GLY A 360 -10.27 0.41 11.09
N ARG A 361 -10.60 0.77 12.33
CA ARG A 361 -10.68 -0.12 13.49
C ARG A 361 -12.09 -0.65 13.69
N LEU A 362 -12.55 -1.52 12.78
CA LEU A 362 -13.93 -2.03 12.83
C LEU A 362 -14.26 -2.82 14.12
N ASP A 363 -13.29 -3.46 14.72
CA ASP A 363 -13.49 -4.14 15.99
C ASP A 363 -13.89 -3.17 17.11
N GLN A 364 -13.30 -1.96 17.11
CA GLN A 364 -13.68 -0.91 18.09
C GLN A 364 -15.06 -0.32 17.76
N THR A 365 -15.30 -0.07 16.48
CA THR A 365 -16.54 0.54 16.00
C THR A 365 -17.76 -0.36 16.20
N LEU A 366 -17.62 -1.69 16.04
CA LEU A 366 -18.71 -2.65 16.04
C LEU A 366 -18.96 -3.33 17.40
N ASN A 367 -17.98 -3.32 18.31
CA ASN A 367 -18.09 -4.11 19.54
C ASN A 367 -19.26 -3.70 20.44
N GLU A 368 -19.58 -2.41 20.52
CA GLU A 368 -20.73 -1.93 21.30
C GLU A 368 -22.05 -2.55 20.78
N PHE A 369 -22.24 -2.60 19.47
CA PHE A 369 -23.42 -3.18 18.84
C PHE A 369 -23.50 -4.69 19.04
N TYR A 370 -22.36 -5.38 18.97
CA TYR A 370 -22.28 -6.81 19.26
C TYR A 370 -22.65 -7.10 20.71
N LEU A 371 -22.01 -6.44 21.67
CA LEU A 371 -22.25 -6.66 23.11
C LEU A 371 -23.70 -6.40 23.50
N ARG A 372 -24.29 -5.30 23.00
CA ARG A 372 -25.70 -4.95 23.26
C ARG A 372 -26.63 -6.09 22.83
N GLY A 373 -26.46 -6.61 21.61
CA GLY A 373 -27.28 -7.72 21.12
C GLY A 373 -27.02 -9.03 21.85
N TRP A 374 -25.74 -9.32 22.17
CA TRP A 374 -25.38 -10.53 22.92
C TRP A 374 -25.91 -10.55 24.34
N GLN A 375 -25.91 -9.41 25.06
CA GLN A 375 -26.45 -9.28 26.41
C GLN A 375 -27.96 -9.44 26.46
N GLN A 376 -28.67 -9.19 25.39
CA GLN A 376 -30.12 -9.38 25.28
C GLN A 376 -30.53 -10.83 25.06
N GLN A 377 -29.60 -11.76 24.82
CA GLN A 377 -29.89 -13.15 24.61
C GLN A 377 -30.26 -13.84 25.91
N PRO A 378 -31.34 -14.67 25.93
CA PRO A 378 -31.93 -15.22 27.16
C PRO A 378 -31.05 -16.25 27.85
N ASP A 379 -30.24 -16.99 27.10
CA ASP A 379 -29.42 -18.09 27.62
C ASP A 379 -28.12 -18.28 26.78
N ASP A 380 -27.28 -19.21 27.23
CA ASP A 380 -25.97 -19.43 26.58
C ASP A 380 -26.09 -20.06 25.20
N ALA A 381 -27.15 -20.83 24.90
CA ALA A 381 -27.38 -21.38 23.58
C ALA A 381 -27.77 -20.26 22.59
N ALA A 382 -28.63 -19.33 23.01
CA ALA A 382 -29.00 -18.16 22.22
C ALA A 382 -27.80 -17.22 22.03
N LYS A 383 -26.95 -17.05 23.06
CA LYS A 383 -25.70 -16.28 22.95
C LYS A 383 -24.73 -16.89 21.93
N ALA A 384 -24.56 -18.20 21.96
CA ALA A 384 -23.72 -18.94 21.02
C ALA A 384 -24.27 -18.80 19.57
N ALA A 385 -25.58 -18.89 19.38
CA ALA A 385 -26.24 -18.70 18.09
C ALA A 385 -26.05 -17.26 17.57
N TYR A 386 -26.16 -16.26 18.44
CA TYR A 386 -25.92 -14.87 18.11
C TYR A 386 -24.48 -14.62 17.68
N THR A 387 -23.51 -15.23 18.40
CA THR A 387 -22.08 -15.15 18.01
C THR A 387 -21.82 -15.80 16.66
N ARG A 388 -22.44 -16.98 16.38
CA ARG A 388 -22.37 -17.61 15.05
C ARG A 388 -22.91 -16.69 13.96
N ARG A 389 -24.04 -16.01 14.20
CA ARG A 389 -24.63 -15.04 13.27
C ARG A 389 -23.70 -13.85 13.04
N ALA A 390 -23.01 -13.35 14.07
CA ALA A 390 -22.02 -12.29 13.94
C ALA A 390 -20.82 -12.71 13.07
N VAL A 391 -20.34 -13.95 13.22
CA VAL A 391 -19.29 -14.51 12.36
C VAL A 391 -19.77 -14.63 10.90
N GLU A 392 -20.98 -15.13 10.68
CA GLU A 392 -21.56 -15.23 9.33
C GLU A 392 -21.67 -13.85 8.66
N LEU A 393 -22.16 -12.85 9.39
CA LEU A 393 -22.29 -11.48 8.91
C LEU A 393 -20.92 -10.88 8.54
N MET A 394 -19.88 -11.12 9.35
CA MET A 394 -18.52 -10.69 9.07
C MET A 394 -17.94 -11.40 7.84
N CYS A 395 -18.24 -12.69 7.65
CA CYS A 395 -17.85 -13.41 6.43
C CYS A 395 -18.52 -12.83 5.17
N HIS A 396 -19.80 -12.49 5.25
CA HIS A 396 -20.49 -11.77 4.17
C HIS A 396 -19.81 -10.43 3.85
N PHE A 397 -19.42 -9.67 4.88
CA PHE A 397 -18.72 -8.40 4.70
C PHE A 397 -17.36 -8.58 3.96
N PHE A 398 -16.58 -9.59 4.33
CA PHE A 398 -15.31 -9.89 3.68
C PHE A 398 -15.49 -10.29 2.20
N LEU A 399 -16.49 -11.10 1.91
CA LEU A 399 -16.81 -11.46 0.53
C LEU A 399 -17.24 -10.24 -0.29
N ARG A 400 -17.98 -9.30 0.31
CA ARG A 400 -18.34 -8.03 -0.34
C ARG A 400 -17.11 -7.16 -0.63
N CYS A 401 -16.13 -7.13 0.27
CA CYS A 401 -14.85 -6.46 -0.01
C CYS A 401 -14.14 -7.07 -1.23
N SER A 402 -14.23 -8.38 -1.43
CA SER A 402 -13.65 -9.08 -2.58
C SER A 402 -14.44 -8.87 -3.90
N ASP A 403 -15.67 -8.41 -3.84
CA ASP A 403 -16.50 -8.14 -5.02
C ASP A 403 -16.02 -6.90 -5.81
N HIS A 404 -15.31 -5.98 -5.16
CA HIS A 404 -14.70 -4.82 -5.79
C HIS A 404 -13.29 -5.19 -6.33
N VAL A 405 -13.18 -5.30 -7.65
CA VAL A 405 -11.95 -5.71 -8.31
C VAL A 405 -11.25 -4.49 -8.93
N PRO A 406 -9.95 -4.29 -8.70
CA PRO A 406 -9.22 -3.21 -9.35
C PRO A 406 -9.08 -3.46 -10.85
N LEU A 407 -9.09 -2.36 -11.62
CA LEU A 407 -8.88 -2.37 -13.07
C LEU A 407 -7.59 -1.64 -13.40
N SER A 408 -6.67 -2.34 -14.05
CA SER A 408 -5.42 -1.80 -14.55
C SER A 408 -5.21 -2.17 -16.02
N PRO A 409 -4.49 -1.39 -16.82
CA PRO A 409 -4.08 -1.80 -18.16
C PRO A 409 -3.10 -2.98 -18.08
N GLU A 410 -3.04 -3.82 -19.11
CA GLU A 410 -2.17 -5.00 -19.15
C GLU A 410 -0.69 -4.66 -18.90
N SER A 411 -0.23 -3.51 -19.38
CA SER A 411 1.13 -3.02 -19.13
C SER A 411 1.42 -2.73 -17.65
N ALA A 412 0.40 -2.34 -16.89
CA ALA A 412 0.51 -2.12 -15.46
C ALA A 412 0.35 -3.42 -14.64
N GLU A 413 -0.31 -4.45 -15.19
CA GLU A 413 -0.43 -5.76 -14.54
C GLU A 413 0.95 -6.42 -14.31
N VAL A 414 1.93 -6.14 -15.14
CA VAL A 414 3.33 -6.57 -14.92
C VAL A 414 3.88 -6.02 -13.59
N LEU A 415 3.46 -4.80 -13.22
CA LEU A 415 3.90 -4.10 -12.01
C LEU A 415 2.96 -4.29 -10.82
N PHE A 416 1.67 -4.55 -11.07
CA PHE A 416 0.62 -4.57 -10.03
C PHE A 416 -0.26 -5.83 -10.06
N ALA A 417 0.14 -6.87 -10.78
CA ALA A 417 -0.65 -8.09 -10.90
C ALA A 417 -1.02 -8.70 -9.55
N GLY A 418 -2.23 -9.25 -9.48
CA GLY A 418 -2.73 -9.95 -8.30
C GLY A 418 -3.18 -9.03 -7.16
N SER A 419 -3.06 -7.71 -7.29
CA SER A 419 -3.53 -6.80 -6.25
C SER A 419 -5.05 -6.87 -6.10
N GLY A 420 -5.52 -6.87 -4.85
CA GLY A 420 -6.92 -6.57 -4.50
C GLY A 420 -7.17 -5.08 -4.38
N SER A 421 -8.34 -4.72 -3.86
CA SER A 421 -8.69 -3.32 -3.55
C SER A 421 -7.90 -2.77 -2.37
N ASN A 422 -7.25 -3.65 -1.60
CA ASN A 422 -6.38 -3.33 -0.49
C ASN A 422 -7.07 -2.51 0.61
N GLN A 423 -8.26 -2.96 1.03
CA GLN A 423 -9.02 -2.36 2.13
C GLN A 423 -8.38 -2.81 3.45
N ALA A 424 -7.52 -1.97 4.04
CA ALA A 424 -6.92 -2.28 5.33
C ALA A 424 -7.98 -2.26 6.45
N LEU A 425 -8.02 -3.34 7.23
CA LEU A 425 -8.86 -3.51 8.41
C LEU A 425 -7.96 -3.79 9.60
N THR A 426 -7.99 -2.93 10.62
CA THR A 426 -7.11 -3.03 11.78
C THR A 426 -7.86 -3.53 13.01
N VAL A 427 -7.29 -4.48 13.74
CA VAL A 427 -7.87 -5.06 14.95
C VAL A 427 -6.92 -5.03 16.14
N GLY A 428 -7.48 -5.09 17.34
CA GLY A 428 -6.74 -5.15 18.61
C GLY A 428 -6.01 -3.84 18.95
N GLY A 429 -4.80 -3.97 19.47
CA GLY A 429 -4.02 -2.82 19.92
C GLY A 429 -4.50 -2.24 21.24
N THR A 430 -4.27 -0.95 21.42
CA THR A 430 -4.54 -0.24 22.65
C THR A 430 -5.40 1.00 22.44
N ARG A 431 -5.95 1.54 23.54
CA ARG A 431 -6.62 2.84 23.61
C ARG A 431 -5.99 3.68 24.73
N PHE A 432 -6.18 4.98 24.68
CA PHE A 432 -5.78 5.89 25.75
C PHE A 432 -7.01 6.40 26.47
N GLU A 433 -7.15 6.04 27.75
CA GLU A 433 -8.33 6.39 28.55
C GLU A 433 -7.90 6.84 29.93
N ASN A 434 -8.38 8.00 30.37
CA ASN A 434 -8.11 8.57 31.70
C ASN A 434 -6.60 8.64 32.03
N GLY A 435 -5.79 9.05 31.03
CA GLY A 435 -4.33 9.17 31.21
C GLY A 435 -3.58 7.84 31.21
N LYS A 436 -4.19 6.74 30.75
CA LYS A 436 -3.60 5.40 30.78
C LYS A 436 -3.78 4.68 29.44
N THR A 437 -2.80 3.84 29.13
CA THR A 437 -2.88 2.88 28.04
C THR A 437 -3.70 1.67 28.50
N VAL A 438 -4.78 1.35 27.80
CA VAL A 438 -5.65 0.21 28.09
C VAL A 438 -5.73 -0.74 26.90
N ASP A 439 -6.01 -2.01 27.17
CA ASP A 439 -6.21 -3.04 26.18
C ASP A 439 -7.48 -2.74 25.33
N ALA A 440 -7.37 -2.82 24.02
CA ALA A 440 -8.47 -2.63 23.09
C ALA A 440 -8.94 -3.92 22.41
N VAL A 441 -8.29 -5.04 22.68
CA VAL A 441 -8.73 -6.37 22.20
C VAL A 441 -10.10 -6.69 22.77
N ASN A 442 -11.07 -7.05 21.94
CA ASN A 442 -12.45 -7.26 22.31
C ASN A 442 -13.07 -8.44 21.54
N ASP A 443 -14.37 -8.71 21.74
CA ASP A 443 -15.05 -9.84 21.12
C ASP A 443 -15.06 -9.75 19.58
N MET A 444 -15.27 -8.56 19.03
CA MET A 444 -15.25 -8.35 17.60
C MET A 444 -13.84 -8.55 17.01
N THR A 445 -12.76 -8.30 17.78
CA THR A 445 -11.39 -8.65 17.37
C THR A 445 -11.29 -10.14 17.02
N TYR A 446 -11.81 -11.03 17.90
CA TYR A 446 -11.77 -12.47 17.68
C TYR A 446 -12.73 -12.95 16.59
N ILE A 447 -13.91 -12.32 16.46
CA ILE A 447 -14.87 -12.61 15.38
C ILE A 447 -14.25 -12.25 14.01
N ILE A 448 -13.58 -11.12 13.89
CA ILE A 448 -12.87 -10.70 12.68
C ILE A 448 -11.72 -11.67 12.35
N LEU A 449 -10.91 -12.04 13.35
CA LEU A 449 -9.84 -13.02 13.18
C LEU A 449 -10.39 -14.39 12.76
N LYS A 450 -11.57 -14.79 13.28
CA LYS A 450 -12.22 -16.04 12.87
C LYS A 450 -12.71 -16.00 11.44
N ALA A 451 -13.33 -14.91 10.99
CA ALA A 451 -13.74 -14.73 9.61
C ALA A 451 -12.52 -14.77 8.67
N THR A 452 -11.41 -14.12 9.07
CA THR A 452 -10.13 -14.15 8.33
C THR A 452 -9.62 -15.57 8.16
N GLU A 453 -9.57 -16.36 9.25
CA GLU A 453 -9.14 -17.76 9.24
C GLU A 453 -10.02 -18.63 8.34
N MET A 454 -11.35 -18.52 8.50
CA MET A 454 -12.31 -19.36 7.77
C MET A 454 -12.32 -19.10 6.28
N LEU A 455 -12.27 -17.86 5.88
CA LEU A 455 -12.34 -17.50 4.46
C LEU A 455 -10.99 -17.65 3.78
N SER A 456 -9.91 -17.28 4.44
CA SER A 456 -8.56 -17.27 3.85
C SER A 456 -8.55 -16.64 2.45
N ILE A 457 -9.00 -15.37 2.38
CA ILE A 457 -9.08 -14.57 1.16
C ILE A 457 -8.26 -13.29 1.30
N ARG A 458 -7.86 -12.68 0.16
CA ARG A 458 -6.94 -11.53 0.14
C ARG A 458 -7.54 -10.22 0.66
N ASP A 459 -8.85 -10.03 0.47
CA ASP A 459 -9.57 -8.82 0.86
C ASP A 459 -10.65 -9.13 1.92
N PRO A 460 -10.77 -8.29 2.96
CA PRO A 460 -9.95 -7.12 3.28
C PRO A 460 -8.54 -7.50 3.75
N ASN A 461 -7.62 -6.53 3.66
CA ASN A 461 -6.25 -6.65 4.14
C ASN A 461 -6.21 -6.50 5.66
N VAL A 462 -6.20 -7.61 6.40
CA VAL A 462 -6.29 -7.59 7.86
C VAL A 462 -4.94 -7.32 8.52
N HIS A 463 -4.95 -6.42 9.50
CA HIS A 463 -3.82 -6.02 10.33
C HIS A 463 -4.15 -6.22 11.80
N ALA A 464 -3.25 -6.84 12.55
CA ALA A 464 -3.38 -7.01 13.99
C ALA A 464 -2.33 -6.16 14.72
N ARG A 465 -2.73 -5.49 15.79
CA ARG A 465 -1.87 -4.64 16.60
C ARG A 465 -1.55 -5.34 17.92
N TYR A 466 -0.29 -5.30 18.35
CA TYR A 466 0.20 -5.92 19.56
C TYR A 466 1.05 -4.95 20.39
N HIS A 467 0.70 -4.80 21.67
CA HIS A 467 1.47 -4.02 22.64
C HIS A 467 2.12 -4.96 23.65
N ASN A 468 3.44 -4.93 23.75
CA ASN A 468 4.23 -5.87 24.54
C ASN A 468 3.74 -6.00 25.98
N ASP A 469 3.54 -4.87 26.69
CA ASP A 469 3.20 -4.91 28.12
C ASP A 469 1.71 -5.09 28.39
N VAL A 470 0.86 -4.53 27.51
CA VAL A 470 -0.61 -4.57 27.71
C VAL A 470 -1.15 -5.95 27.40
N HIS A 471 -0.70 -6.57 26.30
CA HIS A 471 -1.20 -7.85 25.85
C HIS A 471 -0.40 -9.06 26.40
N HIS A 472 0.73 -8.81 27.08
CA HIS A 472 1.52 -9.88 27.70
C HIS A 472 0.92 -10.31 29.05
N ARG A 473 -0.34 -10.77 29.00
CA ARG A 473 -1.16 -11.15 30.15
C ARG A 473 -1.93 -12.43 29.89
N ALA A 474 -2.15 -13.16 30.97
CA ALA A 474 -3.11 -14.25 30.97
C ALA A 474 -4.55 -13.70 30.83
N PRO A 475 -5.53 -14.56 30.55
CA PRO A 475 -6.93 -14.17 30.39
C PRO A 475 -7.56 -13.43 31.55
N ASP A 476 -7.16 -13.83 32.75
CA ASP A 476 -7.60 -13.20 34.00
C ASP A 476 -6.94 -11.83 34.26
N GLY A 477 -6.07 -11.38 33.35
CA GLY A 477 -5.34 -10.12 33.46
C GLY A 477 -4.01 -10.23 34.21
N THR A 478 -3.64 -11.40 34.72
CA THR A 478 -2.36 -11.63 35.39
C THR A 478 -1.19 -11.45 34.41
N PRO A 479 -0.14 -10.66 34.73
CA PRO A 479 1.04 -10.56 33.89
C PRO A 479 1.71 -11.94 33.69
N LEU A 480 2.06 -12.25 32.45
CA LEU A 480 2.81 -13.46 32.13
C LEU A 480 4.30 -13.28 32.44
N SER A 481 4.99 -14.38 32.73
CA SER A 481 6.45 -14.35 32.85
C SER A 481 7.12 -14.10 31.52
N ALA A 482 8.39 -13.66 31.51
CA ALA A 482 9.10 -13.26 30.28
C ALA A 482 9.18 -14.38 29.21
N GLY A 483 9.17 -15.66 29.65
CA GLY A 483 9.22 -16.81 28.73
C GLY A 483 7.87 -17.28 28.21
N GLU A 484 6.76 -16.75 28.73
CA GLU A 484 5.42 -17.14 28.31
C GLU A 484 4.94 -16.30 27.12
N ILE A 485 4.06 -16.86 26.31
CA ILE A 485 3.49 -16.21 25.13
C ILE A 485 2.02 -15.84 25.38
N SER A 486 1.69 -14.60 25.05
CA SER A 486 0.32 -14.09 25.14
C SER A 486 -0.66 -14.94 24.31
N PRO A 487 -1.81 -15.29 24.87
CA PRO A 487 -2.88 -15.99 24.12
C PRO A 487 -3.33 -15.21 22.87
N TYR A 488 -3.39 -13.89 22.95
CA TYR A 488 -3.73 -13.04 21.80
C TYR A 488 -2.68 -13.13 20.68
N LEU A 489 -1.39 -13.08 21.04
CA LEU A 489 -0.31 -13.23 20.03
C LEU A 489 -0.33 -14.65 19.42
N LYS A 490 -0.55 -15.69 20.22
CA LYS A 490 -0.73 -17.06 19.72
C LYS A 490 -1.89 -17.13 18.71
N ARG A 491 -3.04 -16.49 19.02
CA ARG A 491 -4.19 -16.48 18.13
C ARG A 491 -3.87 -15.81 16.80
N ILE A 492 -3.16 -14.68 16.79
CA ILE A 492 -2.70 -14.04 15.56
C ILE A 492 -1.82 -14.99 14.74
N CYS A 493 -0.87 -15.66 15.38
CA CYS A 493 0.02 -16.62 14.73
C CYS A 493 -0.72 -17.83 14.16
N GLN A 494 -1.73 -18.35 14.88
CA GLN A 494 -2.60 -19.44 14.37
C GLN A 494 -3.31 -19.03 13.08
N VAL A 495 -3.89 -17.82 13.04
CA VAL A 495 -4.55 -17.31 11.83
C VAL A 495 -3.57 -17.21 10.67
N ASN A 496 -2.35 -16.73 10.93
CA ASN A 496 -1.29 -16.68 9.91
C ASN A 496 -0.89 -18.07 9.39
N LEU A 497 -0.75 -19.06 10.28
CA LEU A 497 -0.44 -20.44 9.88
C LEU A 497 -1.51 -21.05 8.98
N VAL A 498 -2.78 -20.70 9.20
CA VAL A 498 -3.91 -21.19 8.38
C VAL A 498 -3.99 -20.43 7.05
N THR A 499 -3.91 -19.10 7.09
CA THR A 499 -4.09 -18.23 5.92
C THR A 499 -2.84 -18.09 5.08
N ARG A 500 -1.67 -18.38 5.65
CA ARG A 500 -0.31 -18.26 5.07
C ARG A 500 0.20 -16.82 4.89
N ALA A 501 -0.64 -15.79 5.05
CA ALA A 501 -0.27 -14.42 4.70
C ALA A 501 -0.88 -13.31 5.59
N THR A 502 -1.89 -13.59 6.39
CA THR A 502 -2.64 -12.55 7.11
C THR A 502 -3.06 -13.03 8.50
N PRO A 503 -3.17 -12.13 9.49
CA PRO A 503 -2.96 -10.68 9.46
C PRO A 503 -1.48 -10.26 9.44
N ALA A 504 -1.21 -9.03 8.96
CA ALA A 504 0.07 -8.37 9.23
C ALA A 504 0.12 -7.96 10.71
N LEU A 505 1.30 -8.00 11.33
CA LEU A 505 1.45 -7.76 12.76
C LEU A 505 2.22 -6.46 13.03
N HIS A 506 1.58 -5.51 13.73
CA HIS A 506 2.13 -4.22 14.13
C HIS A 506 2.55 -4.22 15.59
N GLY A 507 3.72 -3.62 15.88
CA GLY A 507 4.18 -3.33 17.23
C GLY A 507 3.71 -1.96 17.69
N ASP A 508 2.81 -1.92 18.67
CA ASP A 508 2.20 -0.68 19.15
C ASP A 508 3.18 0.31 19.78
N VAL A 509 4.11 -0.18 20.58
CA VAL A 509 5.01 0.70 21.39
C VAL A 509 5.79 1.68 20.53
N PRO A 510 6.59 1.26 19.53
CA PRO A 510 7.34 2.20 18.70
C PRO A 510 6.45 3.09 17.83
N VAL A 511 5.32 2.56 17.31
CA VAL A 511 4.38 3.29 16.45
C VAL A 511 3.71 4.41 17.23
N ILE A 512 3.10 4.10 18.39
CA ILE A 512 2.40 5.09 19.22
C ILE A 512 3.34 6.20 19.66
N ARG A 513 4.54 5.85 20.12
CA ARG A 513 5.55 6.83 20.53
C ARG A 513 5.89 7.79 19.36
N SER A 514 6.21 7.24 18.20
CA SER A 514 6.59 8.03 17.03
C SER A 514 5.46 8.94 16.55
N MET A 515 4.22 8.41 16.48
CA MET A 515 3.06 9.20 16.07
C MET A 515 2.71 10.30 17.07
N ALA A 516 2.72 9.99 18.36
CA ALA A 516 2.44 10.98 19.40
C ALA A 516 3.47 12.12 19.40
N ASN A 517 4.76 11.78 19.26
CA ASN A 517 5.82 12.77 19.10
C ASN A 517 5.60 13.66 17.87
N TYR A 518 5.21 13.05 16.75
CA TYR A 518 4.94 13.80 15.52
C TYR A 518 3.77 14.78 15.69
N TYR A 519 2.60 14.31 16.18
CA TYR A 519 1.41 15.15 16.35
C TYR A 519 1.64 16.29 17.34
N ALA A 520 2.21 16.01 18.50
CA ALA A 520 2.50 17.05 19.50
C ALA A 520 3.45 18.13 18.96
N LYS A 521 4.45 17.73 18.16
CA LYS A 521 5.48 18.66 17.68
C LYS A 521 5.05 19.46 16.46
N HIS A 522 4.31 18.83 15.53
CA HIS A 522 4.10 19.40 14.20
C HIS A 522 2.66 19.84 13.92
N ASP A 523 1.70 19.29 14.64
CA ASP A 523 0.28 19.61 14.49
C ASP A 523 -0.28 20.41 15.67
N HIS A 524 0.58 20.82 16.61
CA HIS A 524 0.30 21.74 17.71
C HIS A 524 -0.85 21.30 18.63
N VAL A 525 -1.04 19.99 18.78
CA VAL A 525 -2.00 19.43 19.75
C VAL A 525 -1.31 19.16 21.10
N THR A 526 -2.12 19.03 22.16
CA THR A 526 -1.58 18.68 23.48
C THR A 526 -0.97 17.28 23.50
N ALA A 527 -0.08 17.02 24.44
CA ALA A 527 0.54 15.69 24.58
C ALA A 527 -0.50 14.57 24.81
N ASP A 528 -1.53 14.84 25.62
CA ASP A 528 -2.61 13.89 25.89
C ASP A 528 -3.45 13.62 24.65
N GLU A 529 -3.75 14.65 23.87
CA GLU A 529 -4.48 14.50 22.60
C GLU A 529 -3.64 13.76 21.57
N ALA A 530 -2.36 14.09 21.45
CA ALA A 530 -1.42 13.37 20.58
C ALA A 530 -1.32 11.90 20.92
N LEU A 531 -1.27 11.57 22.23
CA LEU A 531 -1.27 10.17 22.69
C LEU A 531 -2.59 9.47 22.39
N ALA A 532 -3.73 10.11 22.66
CA ALA A 532 -5.04 9.53 22.41
C ALA A 532 -5.21 9.21 20.91
N ASP A 533 -4.83 10.13 20.03
CA ASP A 533 -4.91 9.93 18.59
C ASP A 533 -3.87 8.92 18.08
N ALA A 534 -2.68 8.87 18.67
CA ALA A 534 -1.68 7.86 18.32
C ALA A 534 -2.10 6.45 18.78
N HIS A 535 -2.74 6.31 19.95
CA HIS A 535 -3.32 5.03 20.37
C HIS A 535 -4.48 4.56 19.48
N ASP A 536 -5.16 5.50 18.82
CA ASP A 536 -6.26 5.22 17.91
C ASP A 536 -5.78 5.08 16.45
N TYR A 537 -4.56 4.64 16.21
CA TYR A 537 -4.10 4.45 14.84
C TYR A 537 -4.69 3.21 14.19
N ALA A 538 -4.94 3.32 12.89
CA ALA A 538 -5.21 2.22 12.00
C ALA A 538 -4.15 2.13 10.91
N SER A 539 -4.02 0.97 10.30
CA SER A 539 -3.33 0.83 9.02
C SER A 539 -4.20 1.40 7.91
N ILE A 540 -3.62 2.22 7.05
CA ILE A 540 -4.29 2.74 5.87
C ILE A 540 -3.58 2.27 4.60
N GLY A 541 -4.37 1.96 3.57
CA GLY A 541 -3.81 1.39 2.34
C GLY A 541 -3.13 0.05 2.58
N CYS A 542 -1.81 0.06 2.59
CA CYS A 542 -1.01 -1.16 2.70
C CYS A 542 -0.59 -1.47 4.14
N ILE A 543 0.16 -0.54 4.75
CA ILE A 543 0.81 -0.74 6.05
C ILE A 543 1.01 0.58 6.81
N GLU A 544 0.66 1.67 6.22
CA GLU A 544 0.91 3.00 6.75
C GLU A 544 0.04 3.26 7.98
N GLN A 545 0.63 3.81 9.03
CA GLN A 545 -0.07 4.07 10.29
C GLN A 545 -0.53 5.52 10.35
N ASN A 546 -1.83 5.72 10.51
CA ASN A 546 -2.43 7.04 10.70
C ASN A 546 -3.48 7.01 11.82
N ALA A 547 -3.67 8.12 12.54
CA ALA A 547 -4.80 8.26 13.44
C ALA A 547 -6.10 8.01 12.69
N ASP A 548 -6.87 7.00 13.10
CA ASP A 548 -8.06 6.52 12.40
C ASP A 548 -9.05 7.67 12.18
N HIS A 549 -9.57 7.79 10.97
CA HIS A 549 -10.52 8.81 10.50
C HIS A 549 -10.19 10.28 10.81
N LYS A 550 -8.99 10.58 11.32
CA LYS A 550 -8.53 11.93 11.70
C LYS A 550 -7.39 12.44 10.85
N HIS A 551 -6.59 11.52 10.29
CA HIS A 551 -5.40 11.85 9.54
C HIS A 551 -5.57 11.52 8.05
N TYR A 552 -5.64 12.55 7.20
CA TYR A 552 -5.60 12.39 5.76
C TYR A 552 -4.15 12.28 5.29
N GLY A 553 -3.68 11.04 5.19
CA GLY A 553 -2.27 10.73 4.91
C GLY A 553 -1.89 10.88 3.45
N HIS A 554 -2.83 10.66 2.51
CA HIS A 554 -2.55 10.70 1.07
C HIS A 554 -1.28 9.94 0.71
N THR A 555 -1.13 8.73 1.25
CA THR A 555 0.07 7.92 1.05
C THR A 555 0.04 7.19 -0.28
N GLY A 556 1.20 6.74 -0.77
CA GLY A 556 1.30 6.06 -2.05
C GLY A 556 1.15 6.97 -3.27
N SER A 557 1.03 8.28 -3.10
CA SER A 557 1.04 9.24 -4.20
C SER A 557 2.44 9.49 -4.78
N THR A 558 3.46 9.25 -3.96
CA THR A 558 4.86 9.50 -4.31
C THR A 558 5.71 8.26 -4.04
N LEU A 559 6.47 7.84 -5.03
CA LEU A 559 7.44 6.74 -4.95
C LEU A 559 8.84 7.27 -5.23
N LEU A 560 9.81 6.99 -4.37
CA LEU A 560 11.22 7.31 -4.54
C LEU A 560 12.03 6.03 -4.76
N VAL A 561 12.68 5.89 -5.92
CA VAL A 561 13.59 4.78 -6.22
C VAL A 561 14.99 5.14 -5.73
N LEU A 562 15.33 4.70 -4.52
CA LEU A 562 16.58 5.07 -3.85
C LEU A 562 17.84 4.54 -4.59
N PRO A 563 17.86 3.35 -5.22
CA PRO A 563 18.98 2.93 -6.05
C PRO A 563 19.27 3.84 -7.25
N ALA A 564 18.29 4.58 -7.77
CA ALA A 564 18.54 5.58 -8.81
C ALA A 564 19.32 6.78 -8.25
N VAL A 565 19.03 7.21 -7.01
CA VAL A 565 19.83 8.22 -6.30
C VAL A 565 21.28 7.77 -6.13
N LEU A 566 21.46 6.49 -5.75
CA LEU A 566 22.77 5.87 -5.62
C LEU A 566 23.55 5.91 -6.94
N GLU A 567 22.90 5.55 -8.04
CA GLU A 567 23.53 5.57 -9.36
C GLU A 567 23.97 6.99 -9.76
N LEU A 568 23.09 7.99 -9.59
CA LEU A 568 23.44 9.39 -9.87
C LEU A 568 24.62 9.87 -9.00
N ALA A 569 24.64 9.51 -7.72
CA ALA A 569 25.74 9.85 -6.84
C ALA A 569 27.06 9.21 -7.28
N MET A 570 27.04 7.95 -7.72
CA MET A 570 28.22 7.23 -8.20
C MET A 570 28.77 7.79 -9.52
N PHE A 571 27.88 8.20 -10.41
CA PHE A 571 28.23 8.60 -11.78
C PHE A 571 28.15 10.11 -12.03
N GLY A 572 28.18 10.92 -10.99
CA GLY A 572 28.27 12.37 -11.11
C GLY A 572 27.02 13.04 -11.67
N GLY A 573 25.85 12.53 -11.36
CA GLY A 573 24.58 13.00 -11.88
C GLY A 573 24.20 12.41 -13.24
N LYS A 574 24.93 11.40 -13.71
CA LYS A 574 24.68 10.73 -14.99
C LYS A 574 24.09 9.34 -14.79
N HIS A 575 23.27 8.92 -15.73
CA HIS A 575 22.70 7.58 -15.77
C HIS A 575 23.58 6.64 -16.62
N ARG A 576 23.80 5.38 -16.20
CA ARG A 576 24.61 4.41 -16.97
C ARG A 576 23.94 3.91 -18.24
N SER A 577 22.64 4.01 -18.34
CA SER A 577 21.88 3.54 -19.51
C SER A 577 21.86 4.55 -20.66
N ASP A 578 23.03 5.14 -21.00
CA ASP A 578 23.20 6.06 -22.14
C ASP A 578 22.72 5.49 -23.49
N GLY A 579 22.48 4.18 -23.56
CA GLY A 579 21.90 3.51 -24.72
C GLY A 579 20.38 3.66 -24.85
N ILE A 580 19.67 3.87 -23.73
CA ILE A 580 18.21 3.94 -23.68
C ILE A 580 17.73 5.33 -24.06
N GLY A 581 18.41 6.39 -23.59
CA GLY A 581 18.00 7.77 -23.79
C GLY A 581 18.35 8.35 -25.16
N LYS A 582 19.30 7.77 -25.88
CA LYS A 582 19.73 8.32 -27.19
C LYS A 582 18.80 8.02 -28.35
N LYS A 583 17.94 7.01 -28.25
CA LYS A 583 17.05 6.59 -29.35
C LYS A 583 15.59 7.00 -29.15
N ASP A 584 15.18 7.33 -27.96
CA ASP A 584 13.85 7.83 -27.66
C ASP A 584 13.93 8.83 -26.50
N PRO A 585 14.04 10.14 -26.83
CA PRO A 585 14.08 11.20 -25.81
C PRO A 585 12.80 11.26 -24.97
N ASN A 586 11.78 10.49 -25.32
CA ASN A 586 10.49 10.43 -24.63
C ASN A 586 10.33 9.18 -23.74
N LEU A 587 11.34 8.32 -23.64
CA LEU A 587 11.34 7.30 -22.60
C LEU A 587 11.63 7.94 -21.24
N PHE A 588 11.01 7.41 -20.21
CA PHE A 588 10.93 7.79 -18.79
C PHE A 588 12.25 8.10 -18.06
N TYR A 589 13.31 8.41 -18.76
CA TYR A 589 14.63 8.67 -18.19
C TYR A 589 14.94 10.15 -18.28
N GLY A 590 14.61 10.89 -17.22
CA GLY A 590 14.95 12.30 -17.11
C GLY A 590 16.45 12.53 -17.30
N LYS A 591 16.83 13.61 -17.99
CA LYS A 591 18.20 14.08 -18.03
C LYS A 591 18.46 14.85 -16.74
N PRO A 592 19.23 14.30 -15.78
CA PRO A 592 19.57 15.08 -14.61
C PRO A 592 20.54 16.19 -15.01
N ASP A 593 20.13 17.45 -14.90
CA ASP A 593 21.02 18.60 -15.14
C ASP A 593 21.96 18.86 -13.95
N TYR A 594 21.90 18.01 -12.93
CA TYR A 594 22.64 18.20 -11.69
C TYR A 594 23.90 17.35 -11.70
N THR A 595 25.03 18.01 -11.78
CA THR A 595 26.34 17.36 -11.72
C THR A 595 26.86 17.36 -10.28
N SER A 596 27.38 16.23 -9.86
CA SER A 596 28.17 16.03 -8.64
C SER A 596 29.49 15.34 -9.00
N PRO A 597 30.53 15.33 -8.14
CA PRO A 597 31.71 14.55 -8.41
C PRO A 597 31.35 13.05 -8.58
N PRO A 598 31.90 12.36 -9.60
CA PRO A 598 31.72 10.91 -9.71
C PRO A 598 32.54 10.16 -8.64
N LEU A 599 32.16 8.93 -8.28
CA LEU A 599 32.86 8.11 -7.28
C LEU A 599 34.36 8.01 -7.52
N THR A 600 34.79 7.97 -8.79
CA THR A 600 36.20 7.91 -9.19
C THR A 600 37.02 9.14 -8.87
N ALA A 601 36.37 10.27 -8.57
CA ALA A 601 37.03 11.54 -8.21
C ALA A 601 36.94 11.82 -6.71
N MET A 602 36.25 11.01 -5.94
CA MET A 602 36.04 11.17 -4.49
C MET A 602 37.23 10.62 -3.70
N GLN A 603 37.53 11.25 -2.58
CA GLN A 603 38.65 10.87 -1.72
C GLN A 603 38.20 10.19 -0.42
N SER A 604 36.95 10.31 -0.06
CA SER A 604 36.40 9.81 1.19
C SER A 604 34.95 9.41 1.09
N MET A 605 34.50 8.54 2.01
CA MET A 605 33.08 8.21 2.16
C MET A 605 32.22 9.45 2.44
N GLN A 606 32.78 10.48 3.06
CA GLN A 606 32.09 11.74 3.31
C GLN A 606 31.76 12.48 1.99
N ASP A 607 32.66 12.47 1.01
CA ASP A 607 32.41 13.05 -0.32
C ASP A 607 31.27 12.32 -1.02
N PHE A 608 31.25 10.99 -0.89
CA PHE A 608 30.20 10.15 -1.46
C PHE A 608 28.82 10.43 -0.81
N ILE A 609 28.78 10.51 0.52
CA ILE A 609 27.55 10.86 1.27
C ILE A 609 27.06 12.24 0.86
N GLY A 610 27.95 13.22 0.70
CA GLY A 610 27.64 14.57 0.25
C GLY A 610 27.02 14.57 -1.16
N SER A 611 27.59 13.80 -2.09
CA SER A 611 27.06 13.64 -3.44
C SER A 611 25.70 12.95 -3.45
N PHE A 612 25.54 11.87 -2.67
CA PHE A 612 24.27 11.18 -2.51
C PHE A 612 23.17 12.11 -1.95
N ARG A 613 23.48 12.85 -0.90
CA ARG A 613 22.54 13.82 -0.31
C ARG A 613 22.13 14.90 -1.32
N PHE A 614 23.09 15.40 -2.09
CA PHE A 614 22.80 16.39 -3.12
C PHE A 614 21.81 15.87 -4.16
N GLN A 615 22.04 14.66 -4.69
CA GLN A 615 21.14 14.03 -5.66
C GLN A 615 19.76 13.74 -5.05
N LEU A 616 19.72 13.30 -3.79
CA LEU A 616 18.49 13.06 -3.06
C LEU A 616 17.68 14.36 -2.84
N ASP A 617 18.34 15.44 -2.48
CA ASP A 617 17.70 16.77 -2.28
C ASP A 617 17.03 17.26 -3.57
N GLU A 618 17.70 17.13 -4.70
CA GLU A 618 17.15 17.57 -5.99
C GLU A 618 15.96 16.71 -6.43
N MET A 619 16.05 15.40 -6.26
CA MET A 619 14.92 14.51 -6.56
C MET A 619 13.71 14.79 -5.68
N ALA A 620 13.93 14.94 -4.38
CA ALA A 620 12.86 15.25 -3.44
C ALA A 620 12.18 16.58 -3.78
N ARG A 621 12.94 17.59 -4.21
CA ARG A 621 12.40 18.87 -4.63
C ARG A 621 11.43 18.72 -5.83
N HIS A 622 11.79 17.95 -6.84
CA HIS A 622 10.93 17.71 -7.99
C HIS A 622 9.69 16.89 -7.63
N CYS A 623 9.87 15.87 -6.81
CA CYS A 623 8.80 15.05 -6.29
C CYS A 623 7.74 15.86 -5.56
N VAL A 624 8.17 16.67 -4.62
CA VAL A 624 7.30 17.56 -3.83
C VAL A 624 6.59 18.57 -4.73
N GLN A 625 7.29 19.14 -5.68
CA GLN A 625 6.72 20.11 -6.62
C GLN A 625 5.60 19.47 -7.46
N PHE A 626 5.85 18.28 -8.01
CA PHE A 626 4.85 17.57 -8.79
C PHE A 626 3.65 17.13 -7.94
N ASN A 627 3.89 16.56 -6.77
CA ASN A 627 2.82 16.16 -5.84
C ASN A 627 1.95 17.35 -5.42
N ASN A 628 2.54 18.51 -5.17
CA ASN A 628 1.80 19.72 -4.83
C ASN A 628 0.99 20.26 -6.03
N TYR A 629 1.50 20.17 -7.26
CA TYR A 629 0.73 20.53 -8.46
C TYR A 629 -0.47 19.60 -8.61
N LEU A 630 -0.24 18.30 -8.52
CA LEU A 630 -1.31 17.29 -8.56
C LEU A 630 -2.37 17.56 -7.49
N GLY A 631 -1.95 17.75 -6.25
CA GLY A 631 -2.86 17.99 -5.13
C GLY A 631 -3.71 19.26 -5.31
N ARG A 632 -3.12 20.38 -5.74
CA ARG A 632 -3.85 21.62 -6.04
C ARG A 632 -4.83 21.46 -7.20
N THR A 633 -4.50 20.63 -8.16
CA THR A 633 -5.40 20.31 -9.26
C THR A 633 -6.59 19.49 -8.77
N LEU A 634 -6.33 18.45 -7.97
CA LEU A 634 -7.38 17.61 -7.40
C LEU A 634 -8.36 18.41 -6.53
N GLU A 635 -7.86 19.32 -5.72
CA GLU A 635 -8.67 20.25 -4.94
C GLU A 635 -9.71 21.00 -5.80
N LYS A 636 -9.36 21.36 -7.04
CA LYS A 636 -10.21 22.09 -7.96
C LYS A 636 -11.14 21.21 -8.80
N VAL A 637 -10.68 20.02 -9.19
CA VAL A 637 -11.43 19.19 -10.16
C VAL A 637 -12.07 17.96 -9.52
N ARG A 638 -11.60 17.52 -8.34
CA ARG A 638 -12.03 16.29 -7.68
C ARG A 638 -12.22 16.45 -6.16
N PRO A 639 -12.91 17.47 -5.68
CA PRO A 639 -13.25 17.54 -4.25
C PRO A 639 -14.03 16.29 -3.83
N SER A 640 -13.95 15.94 -2.54
CA SER A 640 -14.48 14.70 -1.98
C SER A 640 -15.50 14.97 -0.87
N PRO A 641 -16.70 15.50 -1.21
CA PRO A 641 -17.69 15.91 -0.21
C PRO A 641 -18.25 14.75 0.63
N LEU A 642 -18.38 13.52 0.08
CA LEU A 642 -18.83 12.38 0.88
C LEU A 642 -17.75 11.94 1.87
N LEU A 643 -16.52 11.77 1.44
CA LEU A 643 -15.41 11.45 2.34
C LEU A 643 -15.21 12.54 3.38
N SER A 644 -15.29 13.81 2.99
CA SER A 644 -15.19 14.95 3.90
C SER A 644 -16.30 14.94 4.96
N GLY A 645 -17.49 14.52 4.58
CA GLY A 645 -18.60 14.32 5.52
C GLY A 645 -18.40 13.16 6.48
N LEU A 646 -17.63 12.16 6.06
CA LEU A 646 -17.23 10.97 6.82
C LEU A 646 -15.78 11.06 7.31
N PHE A 647 -15.35 12.25 7.78
CA PHE A 647 -13.99 12.46 8.26
C PHE A 647 -13.96 13.44 9.43
N ASP A 648 -13.04 13.27 10.38
CA ASP A 648 -12.88 14.18 11.50
C ASP A 648 -12.16 15.47 11.04
N GLY A 649 -12.78 16.60 11.29
CA GLY A 649 -12.31 17.93 10.89
C GLY A 649 -13.31 18.67 9.98
N PRO A 650 -13.57 18.22 8.74
CA PRO A 650 -14.33 19.02 7.76
C PRO A 650 -15.72 19.49 8.18
N THR A 651 -16.43 18.67 8.96
CA THR A 651 -17.84 18.97 9.33
C THR A 651 -18.10 19.05 10.83
N ASN A 652 -17.16 18.71 11.70
CA ASN A 652 -17.42 18.52 13.13
C ASN A 652 -16.52 19.32 14.08
N LYS A 653 -15.31 19.68 13.68
CA LYS A 653 -14.39 20.42 14.55
C LYS A 653 -13.84 21.67 13.88
N PRO A 654 -13.83 22.83 14.54
CA PRO A 654 -12.96 23.92 14.14
C PRO A 654 -11.53 23.47 14.47
N GLY A 655 -10.74 23.15 13.43
CA GLY A 655 -9.29 23.02 13.62
C GLY A 655 -8.71 24.37 14.04
N GLU A 656 -7.56 24.37 14.74
CA GLU A 656 -6.85 25.62 15.14
C GLU A 656 -6.58 26.56 13.96
N ASN A 657 -6.57 26.03 12.73
CA ASN A 657 -6.42 26.77 11.48
C ASN A 657 -7.74 27.07 10.74
N GLY A 658 -8.90 26.94 11.38
CA GLY A 658 -10.19 27.22 10.74
C GLY A 658 -10.59 26.23 9.65
N ALA A 659 -10.23 24.94 9.81
CA ALA A 659 -10.42 23.89 8.81
C ALA A 659 -11.88 23.40 8.70
N LYS A 660 -12.78 23.74 9.62
CA LYS A 660 -14.22 23.37 9.50
C LYS A 660 -14.79 23.96 8.21
N PHE A 661 -15.60 23.19 7.52
CA PHE A 661 -16.17 23.48 6.19
C PHE A 661 -15.11 23.59 5.07
N ARG A 662 -14.11 22.75 5.14
CA ARG A 662 -13.09 22.60 4.10
C ARG A 662 -13.00 21.13 3.69
N ASP A 663 -12.87 20.89 2.39
CA ASP A 663 -12.69 19.54 1.85
C ASP A 663 -11.39 18.88 2.35
N VAL A 664 -11.38 17.56 2.52
CA VAL A 664 -10.15 16.82 2.91
C VAL A 664 -9.00 17.03 1.92
N SER A 665 -9.32 17.17 0.61
CA SER A 665 -8.32 17.45 -0.43
C SER A 665 -7.69 18.83 -0.31
N SER A 666 -8.35 19.74 0.40
CA SER A 666 -7.91 21.12 0.66
C SER A 666 -7.35 21.34 2.07
N GLY A 667 -7.18 20.27 2.84
CA GLY A 667 -6.64 20.34 4.20
C GLY A 667 -7.71 20.48 5.29
N GLY A 668 -8.93 19.99 5.05
CA GLY A 668 -10.02 19.99 6.05
C GLY A 668 -9.87 18.94 7.15
N ALA A 669 -9.05 17.92 6.99
CA ALA A 669 -8.81 16.91 8.01
C ALA A 669 -8.11 17.50 9.25
N LYS A 670 -8.29 16.83 10.41
CA LYS A 670 -7.58 17.21 11.65
C LYS A 670 -6.07 17.18 11.45
N TYR A 671 -5.55 16.12 10.87
CA TYR A 671 -4.15 15.94 10.51
C TYR A 671 -4.00 15.77 9.00
N ASN A 672 -2.93 16.34 8.44
CA ASN A 672 -2.65 16.26 7.01
C ASN A 672 -1.19 15.89 6.76
N SER A 673 -0.94 14.98 5.81
CA SER A 673 0.41 14.65 5.33
C SER A 673 0.36 14.18 3.88
N SER A 674 1.53 13.89 3.31
CA SER A 674 1.66 13.04 2.12
C SER A 674 2.73 12.00 2.39
N GLY A 675 2.43 10.74 2.14
CA GLY A 675 3.37 9.64 2.32
C GLY A 675 4.29 9.49 1.12
N VAL A 676 5.58 9.28 1.38
CA VAL A 676 6.60 8.97 0.38
C VAL A 676 7.01 7.52 0.56
N ALA A 677 6.75 6.68 -0.46
CA ALA A 677 7.23 5.30 -0.48
C ALA A 677 8.64 5.24 -1.03
N VAL A 678 9.59 4.80 -0.21
CA VAL A 678 11.00 4.66 -0.57
C VAL A 678 11.30 3.21 -0.91
N ILE A 679 11.82 2.97 -2.11
CA ILE A 679 12.07 1.63 -2.67
C ILE A 679 13.56 1.35 -2.71
N GLY A 680 13.98 0.13 -2.32
CA GLY A 680 15.36 -0.35 -2.44
C GLY A 680 16.30 0.16 -1.34
N LEU A 681 15.79 0.38 -0.12
CA LEU A 681 16.62 0.84 1.00
C LEU A 681 17.72 -0.17 1.34
N ALA A 682 17.41 -1.46 1.44
CA ALA A 682 18.39 -2.49 1.78
C ALA A 682 19.52 -2.58 0.75
N ASP A 683 19.19 -2.49 -0.55
CA ASP A 683 20.19 -2.45 -1.63
C ASP A 683 21.15 -1.29 -1.48
N VAL A 684 20.64 -0.12 -1.06
CA VAL A 684 21.47 1.08 -0.89
C VAL A 684 22.29 1.01 0.40
N ILE A 685 21.75 0.51 1.51
CA ILE A 685 22.52 0.27 2.74
C ILE A 685 23.71 -0.64 2.44
N ASP A 686 23.47 -1.76 1.81
CA ASP A 686 24.50 -2.73 1.46
C ASP A 686 25.52 -2.15 0.48
N SER A 687 25.07 -1.33 -0.47
CA SER A 687 25.96 -0.64 -1.40
C SER A 687 26.85 0.37 -0.70
N PHE A 688 26.33 1.12 0.28
CA PHE A 688 27.13 2.02 1.13
C PHE A 688 28.18 1.24 1.92
N CYS A 689 27.82 0.09 2.47
CA CYS A 689 28.75 -0.78 3.16
C CYS A 689 29.89 -1.26 2.24
N VAL A 690 29.54 -1.66 1.03
CA VAL A 690 30.53 -2.08 0.01
C VAL A 690 31.47 -0.94 -0.38
N ILE A 691 30.94 0.24 -0.67
CA ILE A 691 31.73 1.42 -1.05
C ILE A 691 32.67 1.83 0.10
N ASP A 692 32.19 1.92 1.34
CA ASP A 692 33.00 2.26 2.49
C ASP A 692 34.07 1.21 2.78
N ALA A 693 33.66 -0.06 2.94
CA ALA A 693 34.57 -1.11 3.37
C ALA A 693 35.61 -1.53 2.30
N LEU A 694 35.26 -1.40 1.02
CA LEU A 694 36.12 -1.87 -0.07
C LEU A 694 36.80 -0.75 -0.84
N VAL A 695 36.06 0.30 -1.23
CA VAL A 695 36.63 1.40 -2.01
C VAL A 695 37.43 2.32 -1.11
N PHE A 696 36.81 2.92 -0.13
CA PHE A 696 37.51 3.82 0.80
C PHE A 696 38.33 3.06 1.84
N GLY A 697 38.02 1.77 2.06
CA GLY A 697 38.87 0.85 2.84
C GLY A 697 40.10 0.32 2.06
N GLY A 698 40.33 0.75 0.82
CA GLY A 698 41.54 0.45 0.03
C GLY A 698 41.68 -0.98 -0.46
N LYS A 699 40.64 -1.79 -0.46
CA LYS A 699 40.62 -3.19 -0.94
C LYS A 699 40.31 -3.31 -2.44
N MET A 700 39.67 -2.28 -3.00
CA MET A 700 39.23 -2.17 -4.38
C MET A 700 39.26 -0.70 -4.79
N SER A 701 39.64 -0.39 -6.02
CA SER A 701 39.49 0.96 -6.53
C SER A 701 38.07 1.23 -7.00
N ALA A 702 37.65 2.52 -7.05
CA ALA A 702 36.38 2.90 -7.63
C ALA A 702 36.21 2.45 -9.09
N GLN A 703 37.30 2.48 -9.87
CA GLN A 703 37.31 2.01 -11.24
C GLN A 703 37.07 0.51 -11.34
N GLU A 704 37.64 -0.29 -10.44
CA GLU A 704 37.42 -1.73 -10.39
C GLU A 704 35.94 -2.03 -10.02
N LEU A 705 35.37 -1.32 -9.03
CA LEU A 705 33.97 -1.50 -8.69
C LEU A 705 33.06 -1.21 -9.90
N ILE A 706 33.29 -0.09 -10.59
CA ILE A 706 32.53 0.26 -11.79
C ILE A 706 32.68 -0.82 -12.88
N ALA A 707 33.90 -1.33 -13.11
CA ALA A 707 34.14 -2.39 -14.09
C ALA A 707 33.41 -3.70 -13.74
N VAL A 708 33.33 -4.06 -12.45
CA VAL A 708 32.50 -5.19 -11.98
C VAL A 708 31.04 -4.99 -12.33
N LEU A 709 30.50 -3.80 -12.06
CA LEU A 709 29.10 -3.47 -12.34
C LEU A 709 28.79 -3.43 -13.85
N ASP A 710 29.71 -2.89 -14.66
CA ASP A 710 29.54 -2.80 -16.11
C ASP A 710 29.60 -4.17 -16.80
N THR A 711 30.33 -5.13 -16.22
CA THR A 711 30.34 -6.52 -16.67
C THR A 711 29.20 -7.35 -16.12
N ASN A 712 28.30 -6.75 -15.34
CA ASN A 712 27.22 -7.45 -14.63
C ASN A 712 27.76 -8.65 -13.86
N PHE A 713 28.80 -8.44 -13.05
CA PHE A 713 29.50 -9.50 -12.28
C PHE A 713 30.03 -10.65 -13.17
N GLY A 714 30.44 -10.35 -14.39
CA GLY A 714 30.96 -11.35 -15.36
C GLY A 714 29.87 -12.11 -16.13
N HIS A 715 28.61 -11.84 -15.88
CA HIS A 715 27.50 -12.39 -16.68
C HIS A 715 27.32 -11.54 -17.94
N ASN A 716 27.79 -12.05 -19.09
CA ASN A 716 27.53 -11.41 -20.37
C ASN A 716 26.01 -11.43 -20.64
N ALA A 717 25.41 -10.30 -20.96
CA ALA A 717 24.00 -10.15 -21.33
C ALA A 717 23.57 -10.95 -22.58
N SER A 718 24.44 -11.78 -23.14
CA SER A 718 24.25 -12.50 -24.41
C SER A 718 23.93 -13.99 -24.34
N THR A 719 23.84 -14.61 -23.15
CA THR A 719 23.45 -16.03 -23.06
C THR A 719 21.96 -16.17 -22.77
N GLY A 720 21.15 -15.89 -23.78
CA GLY A 720 19.68 -15.99 -23.73
C GLY A 720 19.16 -17.43 -23.71
N LYS A 721 19.33 -18.17 -22.63
CA LYS A 721 18.64 -19.47 -22.42
C LYS A 721 17.49 -19.41 -21.39
N GLU A 722 17.37 -18.34 -20.63
CA GLU A 722 16.26 -18.14 -19.67
C GLU A 722 15.05 -17.37 -20.24
N ALA A 723 15.12 -16.97 -21.52
CA ALA A 723 14.14 -16.10 -22.16
C ALA A 723 12.89 -16.80 -22.73
N GLU A 724 12.73 -18.12 -22.60
CA GLU A 724 11.59 -18.83 -23.22
C GLU A 724 10.28 -18.77 -22.42
N ALA A 725 10.31 -18.35 -21.18
CA ALA A 725 9.10 -18.33 -20.32
C ALA A 725 8.21 -17.09 -20.48
N HIS A 726 8.60 -16.07 -21.28
CA HIS A 726 7.95 -14.76 -21.19
C HIS A 726 7.56 -14.16 -22.55
N SER A 727 6.58 -14.71 -23.25
CA SER A 727 6.24 -14.18 -24.59
C SER A 727 5.64 -12.76 -24.57
N LEU A 728 4.93 -12.35 -23.54
CA LEU A 728 4.34 -11.01 -23.41
C LEU A 728 5.28 -10.01 -22.73
N VAL A 729 5.90 -10.40 -21.63
CA VAL A 729 7.00 -9.66 -21.02
C VAL A 729 8.17 -9.56 -22.00
N LYS A 730 8.43 -10.62 -22.79
CA LYS A 730 9.42 -10.60 -23.86
C LYS A 730 9.05 -9.63 -24.98
N SER A 731 7.79 -9.48 -25.37
CA SER A 731 7.40 -8.49 -26.38
C SER A 731 7.55 -7.07 -25.87
N LEU A 732 7.32 -6.82 -24.58
CA LEU A 732 7.58 -5.55 -23.91
C LEU A 732 9.08 -5.39 -23.66
N LEU A 733 9.76 -6.42 -23.17
CA LEU A 733 11.20 -6.46 -22.98
C LEU A 733 11.97 -6.48 -24.30
N ASP A 734 11.51 -7.18 -25.34
CA ASP A 734 12.11 -7.13 -26.67
C ASP A 734 11.93 -5.77 -27.32
N ARG A 735 10.83 -5.06 -27.06
CA ARG A 735 10.67 -3.66 -27.44
C ARG A 735 11.59 -2.74 -26.62
N ILE A 736 11.70 -2.98 -25.33
CA ILE A 736 12.62 -2.27 -24.43
C ILE A 736 14.07 -2.70 -24.78
N GLN A 737 14.35 -3.99 -24.93
CA GLN A 737 15.68 -4.54 -25.16
C GLN A 737 16.17 -4.38 -26.60
N LYS A 738 15.29 -4.45 -27.61
CA LYS A 738 15.61 -4.05 -28.99
C LYS A 738 15.91 -2.55 -29.11
N ARG A 739 15.41 -1.77 -28.13
CA ARG A 739 15.78 -0.36 -27.94
C ARG A 739 17.06 -0.19 -27.10
N LEU A 740 17.38 -1.18 -26.25
CA LEU A 740 18.56 -1.19 -25.36
C LEU A 740 19.87 -1.66 -26.04
N THR A 741 19.81 -2.57 -27.00
CA THR A 741 21.01 -3.21 -27.58
C THR A 741 21.67 -2.43 -28.71
N GLY A 742 21.34 -1.19 -28.86
CA GLY A 742 21.87 -0.33 -29.94
C GLY A 742 22.98 0.61 -29.54
N GLY A 743 24.06 0.13 -28.94
CA GLY A 743 25.24 0.97 -28.79
C GLY A 743 26.11 0.70 -27.56
N SER A 744 27.01 -0.22 -27.65
CA SER A 744 28.09 -0.43 -26.70
C SER A 744 29.15 0.65 -26.85
N GLY A 745 29.24 1.59 -25.93
CA GLY A 745 30.42 2.37 -25.66
C GLY A 745 31.15 1.73 -24.46
N ALA A 746 31.82 0.62 -24.68
CA ALA A 746 32.63 0.01 -23.64
C ALA A 746 33.85 0.84 -23.36
N SER A 747 33.98 1.40 -22.18
CA SER A 747 35.26 1.85 -21.62
C SER A 747 36.08 0.61 -21.30
N SER A 748 37.13 0.37 -22.05
CA SER A 748 38.01 -0.79 -21.92
C SER A 748 38.98 -0.63 -20.76
N THR A 749 38.58 -0.93 -19.55
CA THR A 749 39.47 -1.41 -18.49
C THR A 749 39.34 -2.92 -18.45
N THR A 750 40.25 -3.64 -19.09
CA THR A 750 40.29 -5.10 -19.12
C THR A 750 40.70 -5.61 -17.74
N MET A 751 39.74 -5.84 -16.86
CA MET A 751 39.96 -6.56 -15.61
C MET A 751 40.24 -8.04 -15.93
N THR A 752 41.27 -8.64 -15.30
CA THR A 752 41.47 -10.09 -15.48
C THR A 752 40.36 -10.90 -14.81
N PRO A 753 40.02 -12.10 -15.32
CA PRO A 753 39.03 -12.96 -14.71
C PRO A 753 39.28 -13.26 -13.22
N GLU A 754 40.56 -13.46 -12.84
CA GLU A 754 40.95 -13.73 -11.45
C GLU A 754 40.68 -12.51 -10.56
N ARG A 755 40.96 -11.28 -11.05
CA ARG A 755 40.69 -10.07 -10.30
C ARG A 755 39.19 -9.81 -10.19
N LEU A 756 38.42 -10.08 -11.24
CA LEU A 756 36.95 -10.00 -11.22
C LEU A 756 36.39 -10.94 -10.15
N GLN A 757 36.77 -12.20 -10.12
CA GLN A 757 36.37 -13.15 -9.10
C GLN A 757 36.74 -12.70 -7.68
N ALA A 758 37.97 -12.16 -7.51
CA ALA A 758 38.41 -11.62 -6.22
C ALA A 758 37.54 -10.45 -5.77
N CYS A 759 37.17 -9.51 -6.68
CA CYS A 759 36.29 -8.40 -6.39
C CYS A 759 34.89 -8.89 -6.01
N MET A 760 34.31 -9.83 -6.75
CA MET A 760 33.01 -10.44 -6.45
C MET A 760 32.98 -11.08 -5.06
N ARG A 761 34.05 -11.84 -4.73
CA ARG A 761 34.20 -12.44 -3.40
C ARG A 761 34.25 -11.37 -2.29
N LEU A 762 34.95 -10.27 -2.48
CA LEU A 762 35.04 -9.17 -1.53
C LEU A 762 33.66 -8.54 -1.34
N ILE A 763 32.90 -8.30 -2.43
CA ILE A 763 31.54 -7.74 -2.41
C ILE A 763 30.60 -8.67 -1.63
N ARG A 764 30.67 -9.98 -1.87
CA ARG A 764 29.84 -10.98 -1.16
C ARG A 764 30.09 -10.97 0.35
N LEU A 765 31.34 -10.82 0.79
CA LEU A 765 31.77 -10.88 2.18
C LEU A 765 31.80 -9.50 2.86
N ALA A 766 31.43 -8.42 2.15
CA ALA A 766 31.32 -7.09 2.76
C ALA A 766 30.19 -7.07 3.81
N PRO A 767 30.26 -6.17 4.79
CA PRO A 767 29.16 -6.01 5.75
C PRO A 767 27.83 -5.79 5.05
N LYS A 768 26.75 -6.45 5.52
CA LYS A 768 25.43 -6.42 4.92
C LYS A 768 24.37 -6.17 5.98
N TYR A 769 23.33 -5.46 5.61
CA TYR A 769 22.11 -5.32 6.40
C TYR A 769 21.40 -6.67 6.47
N GLY A 770 21.04 -7.10 7.68
CA GLY A 770 20.45 -8.44 7.89
C GLY A 770 21.44 -9.54 8.24
N ALA A 771 22.74 -9.37 7.92
CA ALA A 771 23.77 -10.31 8.31
C ALA A 771 24.32 -9.92 9.69
N GLY A 772 23.78 -10.48 10.77
CA GLY A 772 24.33 -10.28 12.12
C GLY A 772 25.83 -10.49 12.16
N VAL A 773 26.56 -9.67 12.90
CA VAL A 773 28.00 -9.79 13.09
C VAL A 773 28.27 -9.86 14.58
N ASP A 774 29.08 -10.82 14.99
CA ASP A 774 29.65 -11.03 16.31
C ASP A 774 28.74 -10.76 17.53
N GLN A 775 28.43 -11.84 18.24
CA GLN A 775 27.89 -11.77 19.59
C GLN A 775 28.97 -11.21 20.53
N THR A 776 28.95 -9.92 20.83
CA THR A 776 29.65 -9.41 21.99
C THR A 776 28.94 -9.84 23.27
N PRO A 777 29.66 -10.31 24.30
CA PRO A 777 29.05 -10.67 25.58
C PRO A 777 28.19 -9.52 26.13
N GLY A 778 26.89 -9.74 26.29
CA GLY A 778 25.95 -8.75 26.77
C GLY A 778 25.41 -7.81 25.69
N GLY A 779 25.66 -8.05 24.43
CA GLY A 779 25.36 -7.16 23.33
C GLY A 779 24.36 -7.72 22.33
N ILE A 780 23.63 -6.81 21.85
CA ILE A 780 22.88 -6.80 20.60
C ILE A 780 23.85 -7.07 19.46
N TYR A 781 23.45 -7.90 18.50
CA TYR A 781 24.17 -8.12 17.26
C TYR A 781 24.64 -6.80 16.63
N ASN A 782 25.95 -6.68 16.45
CA ASN A 782 26.53 -5.41 16.02
C ASN A 782 27.16 -5.53 14.64
N ASN A 783 26.34 -5.52 13.58
CA ASN A 783 26.82 -5.09 12.29
C ASN A 783 26.89 -3.55 12.29
N ALA A 784 27.88 -3.01 13.00
CA ALA A 784 27.97 -1.58 13.28
C ALA A 784 27.94 -0.72 12.01
N MET A 785 28.53 -1.21 10.91
CA MET A 785 28.53 -0.48 9.64
C MET A 785 27.15 -0.44 9.00
N ALA A 786 26.44 -1.56 8.92
CA ALA A 786 25.10 -1.60 8.35
C ALA A 786 24.11 -0.80 9.22
N VAL A 787 24.18 -0.92 10.55
CA VAL A 787 23.38 -0.11 11.48
C VAL A 787 23.66 1.38 11.31
N LYS A 788 24.94 1.78 11.20
CA LYS A 788 25.34 3.16 10.91
C LYS A 788 24.67 3.69 9.65
N TYR A 789 24.74 2.94 8.54
CA TYR A 789 24.16 3.39 7.28
C TYR A 789 22.63 3.30 7.24
N THR A 790 22.02 2.34 7.91
CA THR A 790 20.57 2.30 8.10
C THR A 790 20.08 3.59 8.76
N ARG A 791 20.66 3.95 9.90
CA ARG A 791 20.29 5.17 10.64
C ARG A 791 20.60 6.45 9.85
N LEU A 792 21.75 6.50 9.21
CA LEU A 792 22.15 7.66 8.40
C LEU A 792 21.16 7.89 7.24
N LEU A 793 20.86 6.84 6.47
CA LEU A 793 20.02 6.96 5.29
C LEU A 793 18.56 7.24 5.65
N THR A 794 17.98 6.53 6.61
CA THR A 794 16.58 6.76 7.00
C THR A 794 16.39 8.17 7.55
N LYS A 795 17.32 8.65 8.37
CA LYS A 795 17.31 10.02 8.89
C LYS A 795 17.51 11.05 7.78
N MET A 796 18.49 10.85 6.89
CA MET A 796 18.77 11.76 5.76
C MET A 796 17.54 11.90 4.85
N ILE A 797 16.90 10.79 4.50
CA ILE A 797 15.71 10.78 3.63
C ILE A 797 14.56 11.52 4.31
N GLN A 798 14.31 11.23 5.59
CA GLN A 798 13.30 11.94 6.38
C GLN A 798 13.58 13.45 6.41
N GLU A 799 14.78 13.88 6.77
CA GLU A 799 15.16 15.30 6.83
C GLU A 799 14.96 16.03 5.50
N VAL A 800 15.31 15.37 4.39
CA VAL A 800 15.17 15.94 3.06
C VAL A 800 13.71 16.21 2.71
N PHE A 801 12.81 15.26 2.98
CA PHE A 801 11.39 15.43 2.71
C PHE A 801 10.68 16.29 3.74
N PHE A 802 11.08 16.20 5.00
CA PHE A 802 10.43 16.87 6.12
C PHE A 802 10.53 18.40 6.10
N LYS A 803 11.52 18.98 5.41
CA LYS A 803 11.63 20.43 5.20
C LYS A 803 10.49 21.00 4.34
N TYR A 804 9.83 20.17 3.54
CA TYR A 804 8.74 20.58 2.66
C TYR A 804 7.37 20.44 3.33
N ARG A 805 6.40 21.19 2.80
CA ARG A 805 4.98 21.07 3.16
C ARG A 805 4.15 20.68 1.95
N THR A 806 3.12 19.90 2.20
CA THR A 806 2.09 19.60 1.21
C THR A 806 1.25 20.86 0.95
N HIS A 807 0.54 20.91 -0.16
CA HIS A 807 -0.42 21.98 -0.43
C HIS A 807 -1.52 22.07 0.65
N ARG A 808 -1.78 21.00 1.40
CA ARG A 808 -2.72 20.92 2.54
C ARG A 808 -2.12 21.40 3.87
N GLY A 809 -0.87 21.82 3.90
CA GLY A 809 -0.18 22.33 5.07
C GLY A 809 0.62 21.32 5.89
N GLY A 810 0.37 20.01 5.74
CA GLY A 810 1.09 18.94 6.45
C GLY A 810 2.48 18.65 5.90
N ARG A 811 3.17 17.67 6.49
CA ARG A 811 4.53 17.26 6.11
C ARG A 811 4.51 16.09 5.13
N TYR A 812 5.64 15.86 4.46
CA TYR A 812 5.94 14.63 3.74
C TYR A 812 6.52 13.62 4.69
N LEU A 813 5.85 12.46 4.87
CA LEU A 813 6.24 11.40 5.78
C LEU A 813 6.85 10.25 4.99
N THR A 814 8.04 9.79 5.39
CA THR A 814 8.75 8.73 4.70
C THR A 814 8.34 7.35 5.22
N GLY A 815 8.18 6.41 4.32
CA GLY A 815 7.95 4.99 4.59
C GLY A 815 8.71 4.11 3.61
N TYR A 816 8.90 2.85 3.97
CA TYR A 816 9.71 1.92 3.17
C TYR A 816 8.88 0.71 2.78
N TRP A 817 8.19 0.86 1.65
CA TRP A 817 7.33 -0.17 1.08
C TRP A 817 7.24 0.00 -0.43
N SER A 818 6.86 -1.03 -1.16
CA SER A 818 7.06 -1.04 -2.60
C SER A 818 5.91 -1.63 -3.40
N MET A 819 4.93 -2.29 -2.77
CA MET A 819 4.00 -3.13 -3.51
C MET A 819 4.78 -4.14 -4.38
N THR A 820 4.58 -4.14 -5.70
CA THR A 820 5.38 -4.89 -6.68
C THR A 820 6.44 -4.04 -7.39
N ASN A 821 6.51 -2.74 -7.10
CA ASN A 821 7.38 -1.81 -7.83
C ASN A 821 8.87 -2.08 -7.63
N HIS A 822 9.28 -2.73 -6.52
CA HIS A 822 10.66 -3.17 -6.35
C HIS A 822 11.12 -4.13 -7.45
N ALA A 823 10.23 -5.02 -7.91
CA ALA A 823 10.53 -5.90 -9.03
C ALA A 823 10.54 -5.12 -10.37
N GLY A 824 9.54 -4.28 -10.62
CA GLY A 824 9.45 -3.50 -11.85
C GLY A 824 10.60 -2.50 -12.02
N PHE A 825 10.92 -1.71 -10.99
CA PHE A 825 12.06 -0.79 -11.05
C PHE A 825 13.41 -1.51 -11.01
N GLY A 826 13.50 -2.66 -10.32
CA GLY A 826 14.68 -3.51 -10.37
C GLY A 826 14.97 -3.99 -11.79
N MET A 827 13.94 -4.44 -12.52
CA MET A 827 14.03 -4.87 -13.92
C MET A 827 14.56 -3.75 -14.84
N LEU A 828 14.24 -2.51 -14.54
CA LEU A 828 14.69 -1.34 -15.30
C LEU A 828 16.08 -0.81 -14.89
N SER A 829 16.70 -1.38 -13.86
CA SER A 829 17.93 -0.86 -13.25
C SER A 829 19.14 -1.76 -13.53
N ARG A 830 20.32 -1.10 -13.68
CA ARG A 830 21.60 -1.76 -13.83
C ARG A 830 22.10 -2.33 -12.49
N ALA A 831 23.12 -3.18 -12.56
CA ALA A 831 23.77 -3.80 -11.40
C ALA A 831 24.19 -2.79 -10.33
N THR A 832 24.05 -3.15 -9.06
CA THR A 832 24.36 -2.29 -7.91
C THR A 832 25.49 -2.83 -7.04
N PRO A 833 26.22 -1.98 -6.31
CA PRO A 833 27.42 -2.40 -5.55
C PRO A 833 27.21 -3.52 -4.54
N ASN A 834 25.97 -3.69 -4.02
CA ASN A 834 25.65 -4.76 -3.06
C ASN A 834 25.73 -6.19 -3.64
N GLY A 835 25.92 -6.35 -4.96
CA GLY A 835 25.95 -7.65 -5.64
C GLY A 835 24.70 -7.95 -6.47
N ARG A 836 23.66 -7.06 -6.48
CA ARG A 836 22.48 -7.23 -7.30
C ARG A 836 22.81 -7.08 -8.78
N MET A 837 22.43 -8.04 -9.60
CA MET A 837 22.67 -8.06 -11.05
C MET A 837 21.73 -7.10 -11.82
N ASP A 838 22.09 -6.86 -13.09
CA ASP A 838 21.21 -6.13 -14.02
C ASP A 838 19.83 -6.78 -14.07
N SER A 839 18.79 -5.95 -14.06
CA SER A 839 17.39 -6.37 -14.17
C SER A 839 16.88 -7.29 -13.05
N ALA A 840 17.63 -7.57 -12.02
CA ALA A 840 17.13 -8.27 -10.84
C ALA A 840 16.23 -7.36 -10.01
N SER A 841 15.27 -7.93 -9.29
CA SER A 841 14.41 -7.19 -8.35
C SER A 841 15.24 -6.49 -7.27
N PHE A 842 14.80 -5.33 -6.80
CA PHE A 842 15.30 -4.76 -5.56
C PHE A 842 14.75 -5.53 -4.36
N ALA A 843 15.36 -5.34 -3.20
CA ALA A 843 14.81 -5.84 -1.95
C ALA A 843 13.44 -5.20 -1.65
N SER A 844 12.52 -6.00 -1.14
CA SER A 844 11.14 -5.60 -0.88
C SER A 844 11.04 -4.81 0.42
N GLY A 845 10.63 -3.57 0.35
CA GLY A 845 10.44 -2.70 1.53
C GLY A 845 11.74 -2.47 2.29
N ILE A 846 11.74 -2.85 3.58
CA ILE A 846 12.92 -2.78 4.46
C ILE A 846 13.56 -4.17 4.70
N THR A 847 13.03 -5.19 4.02
CA THR A 847 13.55 -6.56 4.12
C THR A 847 15.01 -6.60 3.66
N PRO A 848 15.91 -7.23 4.39
CA PRO A 848 17.27 -7.47 3.92
C PRO A 848 17.32 -8.16 2.56
N CYS A 849 18.39 -7.91 1.80
CA CYS A 849 18.59 -8.55 0.50
C CYS A 849 18.67 -10.09 0.65
N PRO A 850 18.09 -10.87 -0.27
CA PRO A 850 18.20 -12.33 -0.22
C PRO A 850 19.63 -12.80 -0.48
N GLY A 851 19.97 -14.02 0.00
CA GLY A 851 21.24 -14.67 -0.28
C GLY A 851 22.48 -14.02 0.35
N ILE A 852 22.29 -13.12 1.33
CA ILE A 852 23.41 -12.53 2.07
C ILE A 852 24.03 -13.54 3.01
N VAL A 853 25.31 -13.35 3.27
CA VAL A 853 26.08 -14.17 4.23
C VAL A 853 26.76 -13.28 5.26
N LYS A 854 27.11 -13.83 6.40
CA LYS A 854 27.93 -13.15 7.41
C LYS A 854 29.36 -12.91 6.87
N ALA A 855 30.10 -12.00 7.49
CA ALA A 855 31.47 -11.66 7.05
C ALA A 855 32.45 -12.84 7.06
N ASN A 856 32.19 -13.88 7.84
CA ASN A 856 32.94 -15.14 7.86
C ASN A 856 32.45 -16.17 6.81
N GLY A 857 31.38 -15.83 6.07
CA GLY A 857 30.77 -16.71 5.06
C GLY A 857 29.67 -17.63 5.61
N ASP A 858 29.36 -17.60 6.91
CA ASP A 858 28.28 -18.39 7.49
C ASP A 858 26.90 -17.93 7.02
N PRO A 859 25.92 -18.81 6.98
CA PRO A 859 24.52 -18.45 6.70
C PRO A 859 23.97 -17.45 7.72
N VAL A 860 23.07 -16.60 7.27
CA VAL A 860 22.25 -15.74 8.13
C VAL A 860 21.15 -16.57 8.78
N ILE A 861 20.84 -16.27 10.01
CA ILE A 861 19.71 -16.87 10.73
C ILE A 861 18.57 -15.88 10.91
N LEU A 862 17.39 -16.39 11.13
CA LEU A 862 16.15 -15.61 11.31
C LEU A 862 16.31 -14.47 12.35
N LEU A 863 16.98 -14.74 13.45
CA LEU A 863 17.20 -13.75 14.50
C LEU A 863 18.08 -12.59 14.03
N ASP A 864 19.17 -12.87 13.28
CA ASP A 864 20.03 -11.83 12.68
C ASP A 864 19.20 -10.87 11.81
N HIS A 865 18.33 -11.46 10.99
CA HIS A 865 17.45 -10.76 10.07
C HIS A 865 16.46 -9.85 10.83
N MET A 866 15.75 -10.41 11.81
CA MET A 866 14.75 -9.73 12.63
C MET A 866 15.35 -8.57 13.44
N LEU A 867 16.50 -8.78 14.07
CA LEU A 867 17.18 -7.75 14.88
C LEU A 867 17.70 -6.60 14.02
N SER A 868 18.18 -6.89 12.81
CA SER A 868 18.60 -5.85 11.88
C SER A 868 17.44 -4.93 11.50
N VAL A 869 16.25 -5.50 11.21
CA VAL A 869 15.05 -4.72 10.92
C VAL A 869 14.55 -3.95 12.14
N ALA A 870 14.51 -4.58 13.31
CA ALA A 870 14.08 -3.93 14.55
C ALA A 870 15.00 -2.78 14.99
N SER A 871 16.23 -2.71 14.46
CA SER A 871 17.19 -1.62 14.75
C SER A 871 16.85 -0.29 14.06
N VAL A 872 15.89 -0.28 13.14
CA VAL A 872 15.46 0.92 12.44
C VAL A 872 14.67 1.82 13.38
N ASP A 873 15.03 3.10 13.41
CA ASP A 873 14.36 4.07 14.27
C ASP A 873 12.94 4.38 13.76
N ALA A 874 11.94 4.07 14.59
CA ALA A 874 10.54 4.29 14.27
C ALA A 874 10.22 5.77 13.94
N ASP A 875 10.96 6.72 14.52
CA ASP A 875 10.77 8.14 14.25
C ASP A 875 11.19 8.56 12.83
N THR A 876 11.94 7.71 12.13
CA THR A 876 12.35 7.94 10.74
C THR A 876 11.49 7.19 9.71
N VAL A 877 10.50 6.42 10.15
CA VAL A 877 9.64 5.58 9.30
C VAL A 877 8.16 5.86 9.55
N GLN A 878 7.79 7.11 9.74
CA GLN A 878 6.45 7.56 10.16
C GLN A 878 5.31 7.20 9.20
N ASN A 879 5.63 6.82 7.96
CA ASN A 879 4.67 6.28 6.99
C ASN A 879 4.77 4.74 6.90
N GLY A 880 5.29 4.08 7.93
CA GLY A 880 5.43 2.63 8.01
C GLY A 880 6.55 2.03 7.17
N TYR A 881 6.71 0.74 7.28
CA TYR A 881 7.59 -0.05 6.42
C TYR A 881 7.05 -1.46 6.19
N THR A 882 7.49 -2.14 5.14
CA THR A 882 7.25 -3.57 4.95
C THR A 882 8.49 -4.38 5.30
N TYR A 883 8.39 -5.22 6.31
CA TYR A 883 9.31 -6.31 6.55
C TYR A 883 8.62 -7.61 6.14
N ASN A 884 9.01 -8.17 5.00
CA ASN A 884 8.47 -9.42 4.49
C ASN A 884 9.31 -10.59 5.01
N LEU A 885 8.72 -11.39 5.89
CA LEU A 885 9.36 -12.55 6.49
C LEU A 885 8.71 -13.82 5.94
N SER A 886 9.50 -14.66 5.27
CA SER A 886 9.05 -15.97 4.80
C SER A 886 9.51 -17.07 5.74
N LEU A 887 8.58 -17.95 6.13
CA LEU A 887 8.80 -19.06 7.06
C LEU A 887 8.25 -20.36 6.48
N THR A 888 9.06 -21.42 6.50
CA THR A 888 8.63 -22.77 6.15
C THR A 888 8.11 -23.48 7.39
N PRO A 889 6.80 -23.79 7.49
CA PRO A 889 6.22 -24.55 8.60
C PRO A 889 6.52 -26.04 8.45
N ARG A 890 6.54 -26.77 9.55
CA ARG A 890 6.75 -28.24 9.58
C ARG A 890 5.51 -29.04 9.14
N GLY A 891 4.41 -28.39 8.87
CA GLY A 891 3.16 -29.01 8.41
C GLY A 891 2.12 -29.23 9.49
N LYS A 892 0.95 -29.73 9.06
CA LYS A 892 -0.25 -29.81 9.90
C LYS A 892 -0.08 -30.61 11.19
N SER A 893 0.77 -31.64 11.22
CA SER A 893 1.03 -32.45 12.42
C SER A 893 1.76 -31.70 13.53
N HIS A 894 2.40 -30.57 13.22
CA HIS A 894 3.16 -29.73 14.14
C HIS A 894 2.50 -28.38 14.39
N PHE A 895 1.24 -28.19 14.02
CA PHE A 895 0.55 -26.90 14.05
C PHE A 895 0.66 -26.18 15.41
N ASN A 896 0.45 -26.88 16.52
CA ASN A 896 0.56 -26.27 17.84
C ASN A 896 1.99 -25.88 18.20
N GLU A 897 2.96 -26.72 17.88
CA GLU A 897 4.37 -26.43 18.14
C GLU A 897 4.88 -25.29 17.24
N ASP A 898 4.44 -25.27 15.98
CA ASP A 898 4.75 -24.18 15.06
C ASP A 898 4.12 -22.87 15.53
N THR A 899 2.90 -22.92 16.10
CA THR A 899 2.27 -21.74 16.72
C THR A 899 3.13 -21.17 17.85
N GLU A 900 3.63 -22.02 18.76
CA GLU A 900 4.47 -21.58 19.89
C GLU A 900 5.80 -20.97 19.39
N LEU A 901 6.48 -21.64 18.48
CA LEU A 901 7.74 -21.15 17.91
C LEU A 901 7.54 -19.83 17.16
N PHE A 902 6.52 -19.77 16.33
CA PHE A 902 6.20 -18.58 15.57
C PHE A 902 5.87 -17.40 16.49
N ALA A 903 5.04 -17.61 17.49
CA ALA A 903 4.69 -16.58 18.45
C ALA A 903 5.90 -16.14 19.30
N ALA A 904 6.85 -17.03 19.58
CA ALA A 904 8.10 -16.67 20.26
C ALA A 904 8.99 -15.77 19.36
N HIS A 905 9.08 -16.06 18.07
CA HIS A 905 9.79 -15.19 17.13
C HIS A 905 9.13 -13.80 17.03
N MET A 906 7.81 -13.76 16.93
CA MET A 906 7.07 -12.49 16.86
C MET A 906 7.22 -11.67 18.15
N LYS A 907 7.13 -12.34 19.32
CA LYS A 907 7.39 -11.69 20.61
C LYS A 907 8.79 -11.07 20.64
N THR A 908 9.80 -11.83 20.22
CA THR A 908 11.19 -11.33 20.19
C THR A 908 11.32 -10.09 19.31
N PHE A 909 10.72 -10.11 18.12
CA PHE A 909 10.73 -8.94 17.23
C PHE A 909 10.05 -7.72 17.86
N MET A 910 8.89 -7.90 18.49
CA MET A 910 8.17 -6.82 19.15
C MET A 910 8.92 -6.29 20.39
N ASP A 911 9.54 -7.16 21.18
CA ASP A 911 10.34 -6.78 22.35
C ASP A 911 11.58 -5.93 21.97
N GLN A 912 12.04 -6.03 20.70
CA GLN A 912 13.12 -5.22 20.13
C GLN A 912 12.62 -3.98 19.39
N ASN A 913 11.39 -3.53 19.64
CA ASN A 913 10.75 -2.39 19.00
C ASN A 913 10.48 -2.54 17.49
N GLY A 914 10.24 -3.76 17.03
CA GLY A 914 9.78 -4.00 15.66
C GLY A 914 8.47 -3.25 15.39
N VAL A 915 8.41 -2.50 14.29
CA VAL A 915 7.24 -1.67 13.93
C VAL A 915 6.18 -2.48 13.23
N LEU A 916 6.59 -3.32 12.26
CA LEU A 916 5.67 -4.13 11.47
C LEU A 916 6.39 -5.36 10.90
N VAL A 917 5.69 -6.48 10.84
CA VAL A 917 6.10 -7.66 10.08
C VAL A 917 4.95 -8.19 9.24
N GLN A 918 5.25 -8.54 8.01
CA GLN A 918 4.35 -9.20 7.06
C GLN A 918 4.87 -10.60 6.80
N LEU A 919 3.98 -11.57 6.79
CA LEU A 919 4.34 -12.97 6.88
C LEU A 919 3.92 -13.74 5.63
N CYS A 920 4.83 -14.57 5.13
CA CYS A 920 4.55 -15.64 4.18
C CYS A 920 4.88 -16.98 4.84
N VAL A 921 3.87 -17.80 5.13
CA VAL A 921 4.06 -19.07 5.82
C VAL A 921 3.83 -20.21 4.83
N THR A 922 4.80 -20.42 3.95
CA THR A 922 4.72 -21.38 2.84
C THR A 922 6.13 -21.90 2.53
N SER A 923 6.24 -23.20 2.23
CA SER A 923 7.53 -23.80 1.86
C SER A 923 7.98 -23.32 0.47
N ILE A 924 9.28 -23.32 0.25
CA ILE A 924 9.88 -23.01 -1.06
C ILE A 924 9.41 -24.01 -2.12
N GLU A 925 9.28 -25.29 -1.77
CA GLU A 925 8.83 -26.35 -2.64
C GLU A 925 7.41 -26.12 -3.14
N ASP A 926 6.49 -25.65 -2.26
CA ASP A 926 5.13 -25.28 -2.63
C ASP A 926 5.12 -24.10 -3.62
N PHE A 927 6.00 -23.09 -3.43
CA PHE A 927 6.13 -21.98 -4.37
C PHE A 927 6.65 -22.42 -5.74
N ILE A 928 7.65 -23.28 -5.79
CA ILE A 928 8.22 -23.81 -7.04
C ILE A 928 7.15 -24.62 -7.78
N ALA A 929 6.45 -25.51 -7.08
CA ALA A 929 5.40 -26.33 -7.67
C ALA A 929 4.24 -25.46 -8.18
N ALA A 930 3.81 -24.47 -7.42
CA ALA A 930 2.77 -23.51 -7.81
C ALA A 930 3.21 -22.65 -9.02
N ASN A 931 4.48 -22.22 -9.07
CA ASN A 931 5.02 -21.46 -10.20
C ASN A 931 5.05 -22.30 -11.49
N ALA A 932 5.49 -23.55 -11.40
CA ALA A 932 5.48 -24.47 -12.52
C ALA A 932 4.05 -24.73 -13.05
N ALA A 933 3.09 -24.98 -12.16
CA ALA A 933 1.68 -25.17 -12.51
C ALA A 933 1.07 -23.90 -13.15
N ALA A 934 1.30 -22.71 -12.58
CA ALA A 934 0.79 -21.47 -13.12
C ALA A 934 1.42 -21.14 -14.48
N THR A 935 2.69 -21.40 -14.67
CA THR A 935 3.39 -21.20 -15.95
C THR A 935 2.87 -22.15 -17.03
N ALA A 936 2.61 -23.42 -16.69
CA ALA A 936 2.02 -24.37 -17.63
C ALA A 936 0.59 -23.96 -18.02
N ALA A 937 -0.24 -23.57 -17.05
CA ALA A 937 -1.62 -23.17 -17.27
C ALA A 937 -1.80 -21.84 -18.05
N SER A 938 -0.77 -21.00 -18.09
CA SER A 938 -0.79 -19.73 -18.84
C SER A 938 -0.37 -19.86 -20.32
N ARG A 939 -0.02 -21.05 -20.80
CA ARG A 939 0.33 -21.28 -22.19
C ARG A 939 -0.91 -21.24 -23.08
N ALA A 940 -0.74 -20.81 -24.32
CA ALA A 940 -1.84 -20.72 -25.28
C ALA A 940 -2.48 -22.09 -25.64
N ASP A 941 -1.73 -23.17 -25.43
CA ASP A 941 -2.14 -24.56 -25.68
C ASP A 941 -2.53 -25.31 -24.40
N ALA A 942 -2.62 -24.63 -23.26
CA ALA A 942 -2.98 -25.22 -21.98
C ALA A 942 -4.38 -25.83 -22.00
N GLY A 943 -4.50 -27.06 -21.54
CA GLY A 943 -5.73 -27.83 -21.50
C GLY A 943 -6.25 -28.13 -20.09
N ALA A 944 -7.19 -29.07 -20.00
CA ALA A 944 -7.79 -29.46 -18.72
C ALA A 944 -6.77 -30.07 -17.73
N ALA A 945 -5.70 -30.68 -18.23
CA ALA A 945 -4.66 -31.27 -17.39
C ALA A 945 -3.86 -30.19 -16.61
N GLU A 946 -3.47 -29.10 -17.29
CA GLU A 946 -2.76 -27.96 -16.71
C GLU A 946 -3.65 -27.21 -15.72
N GLN A 947 -4.94 -27.01 -16.05
CA GLN A 947 -5.91 -26.42 -15.14
C GLN A 947 -6.15 -27.27 -13.88
N LYS A 948 -6.16 -28.60 -14.02
CA LYS A 948 -6.23 -29.53 -12.90
C LYS A 948 -4.99 -29.47 -12.01
N ALA A 949 -3.81 -29.36 -12.62
CA ALA A 949 -2.54 -29.21 -11.89
C ALA A 949 -2.47 -27.87 -11.12
N LEU A 950 -3.06 -26.81 -11.66
CA LEU A 950 -3.14 -25.49 -11.02
C LEU A 950 -4.13 -25.46 -9.84
N ALA A 951 -5.18 -26.29 -9.85
CA ALA A 951 -6.28 -26.22 -8.90
C ALA A 951 -5.87 -26.22 -7.42
N PRO A 952 -4.87 -27.01 -6.97
CA PRO A 952 -4.43 -27.00 -5.55
C PRO A 952 -3.82 -25.70 -5.07
N TYR A 953 -3.40 -24.80 -5.98
CA TYR A 953 -2.68 -23.58 -5.69
C TYR A 953 -3.49 -22.30 -5.91
N LYS A 954 -4.75 -22.40 -6.35
CA LYS A 954 -5.59 -21.23 -6.70
C LYS A 954 -5.84 -20.30 -5.52
N ASP A 955 -5.95 -20.84 -4.33
CA ASP A 955 -6.13 -20.10 -3.08
C ASP A 955 -4.85 -19.97 -2.25
N LEU A 956 -3.67 -20.29 -2.85
CA LEU A 956 -2.38 -20.06 -2.22
C LEU A 956 -2.15 -18.57 -2.05
N MET A 957 -2.40 -18.09 -0.84
CA MET A 957 -2.25 -16.67 -0.53
C MET A 957 -0.82 -16.36 -0.07
N ILE A 958 -0.30 -15.23 -0.52
CA ILE A 958 1.02 -14.73 -0.14
C ILE A 958 0.96 -13.24 0.22
N ARG A 959 2.00 -12.79 0.91
CA ARG A 959 2.23 -11.37 1.15
C ARG A 959 3.21 -10.79 0.14
N VAL A 960 2.78 -9.81 -0.64
CA VAL A 960 3.64 -9.16 -1.64
C VAL A 960 4.58 -8.15 -0.97
N ALA A 961 4.15 -6.94 -0.77
CA ALA A 961 4.81 -5.90 0.03
C ALA A 961 3.78 -4.80 0.31
N GLY A 962 2.97 -5.02 1.34
CA GLY A 962 1.89 -4.15 1.73
C GLY A 962 0.50 -4.76 1.60
N TYR A 963 0.29 -5.76 0.75
CA TYR A 963 -0.99 -6.42 0.54
C TYR A 963 -0.83 -7.93 0.31
N SER A 964 -1.94 -8.67 0.42
CA SER A 964 -2.00 -10.08 0.10
C SER A 964 -2.47 -10.30 -1.34
N ALA A 965 -1.93 -11.31 -1.99
CA ALA A 965 -2.35 -11.74 -3.33
C ALA A 965 -2.45 -13.26 -3.39
N TYR A 966 -3.16 -13.78 -4.40
CA TYR A 966 -3.07 -15.20 -4.74
C TYR A 966 -1.82 -15.40 -5.60
N TYR A 967 -0.92 -16.26 -5.16
CA TYR A 967 0.39 -16.47 -5.79
C TYR A 967 0.29 -16.71 -7.31
N VAL A 968 -0.65 -17.53 -7.73
CA VAL A 968 -0.81 -17.92 -9.13
C VAL A 968 -1.32 -16.79 -10.04
N THR A 969 -1.87 -15.72 -9.47
CA THR A 969 -2.34 -14.55 -10.22
C THR A 969 -1.26 -13.47 -10.42
N LEU A 970 -0.10 -13.65 -9.78
CA LEU A 970 1.04 -12.75 -9.94
C LEU A 970 1.70 -12.93 -11.32
N SER A 971 2.38 -11.87 -11.76
CA SER A 971 3.25 -11.95 -12.94
C SER A 971 4.36 -12.98 -12.72
N PRO A 972 4.89 -13.60 -13.80
CA PRO A 972 6.03 -14.51 -13.67
C PRO A 972 7.22 -13.91 -12.94
N LEU A 973 7.50 -12.62 -13.18
CA LEU A 973 8.55 -11.87 -12.48
C LEU A 973 8.31 -11.84 -10.96
N MET A 974 7.07 -11.54 -10.54
CA MET A 974 6.74 -11.50 -9.13
C MET A 974 6.72 -12.88 -8.47
N ARG A 975 6.28 -13.91 -9.19
CA ARG A 975 6.35 -15.29 -8.68
C ARG A 975 7.78 -15.73 -8.43
N GLN A 976 8.70 -15.35 -9.33
CA GLN A 976 10.12 -15.65 -9.16
C GLN A 976 10.70 -14.83 -7.99
N GLU A 977 10.38 -13.54 -7.89
CA GLU A 977 10.82 -12.70 -6.76
C GLU A 977 10.42 -13.29 -5.40
N ILE A 978 9.20 -13.86 -5.30
CA ILE A 978 8.75 -14.54 -4.06
C ILE A 978 9.59 -15.80 -3.75
N ILE A 979 9.96 -16.58 -4.78
CA ILE A 979 10.83 -17.74 -4.61
C ILE A 979 12.24 -17.31 -4.14
N ASP A 980 12.73 -16.22 -4.70
CA ASP A 980 14.08 -15.72 -4.42
C ASP A 980 14.23 -15.07 -3.03
N ARG A 981 13.11 -14.78 -2.34
CA ARG A 981 13.13 -14.21 -0.97
C ARG A 981 13.82 -15.16 0.01
N ALA A 982 14.51 -14.58 1.01
CA ALA A 982 14.98 -15.32 2.16
C ALA A 982 13.83 -16.05 2.84
N ASN A 983 13.87 -17.36 2.90
CA ASN A 983 12.90 -18.23 3.55
C ASN A 983 13.59 -19.01 4.66
N PHE A 984 13.05 -18.93 5.88
CA PHE A 984 13.66 -19.55 7.05
C PHE A 984 12.86 -20.78 7.49
N ASP A 985 13.56 -21.86 7.79
CA ASP A 985 12.94 -22.99 8.47
C ASP A 985 12.46 -22.57 9.85
N MET A 986 11.18 -22.82 10.15
CA MET A 986 10.55 -22.33 11.38
C MET A 986 11.17 -22.88 12.67
N LYS A 987 11.73 -24.09 12.62
CA LYS A 987 12.33 -24.74 13.78
C LYS A 987 13.78 -24.33 14.00
N SER A 988 14.59 -24.39 12.96
CA SER A 988 16.04 -24.11 13.03
C SER A 988 16.36 -22.63 12.91
N GLY A 989 15.48 -21.83 12.29
CA GLY A 989 15.74 -20.43 11.97
C GLY A 989 16.82 -20.24 10.90
N ILE A 990 17.21 -21.32 10.20
CA ILE A 990 18.24 -21.26 9.14
C ILE A 990 17.55 -20.91 7.81
N GLU A 991 18.16 -19.99 7.07
CA GLU A 991 17.72 -19.64 5.72
C GLU A 991 17.84 -20.86 4.79
N GLN A 992 16.73 -21.17 4.12
CA GLN A 992 16.67 -22.22 3.12
C GLN A 992 17.01 -21.62 1.76
N HIS A 993 18.12 -22.07 1.16
CA HIS A 993 18.43 -21.78 -0.23
C HIS A 993 18.14 -23.01 -1.07
N GLU A 994 17.45 -22.84 -2.19
CA GLU A 994 17.67 -23.75 -3.28
C GLU A 994 19.13 -23.60 -3.70
N THR A 995 19.89 -24.67 -3.63
CA THR A 995 21.14 -24.79 -4.38
C THR A 995 20.77 -24.80 -5.87
N LEU A 996 20.49 -23.62 -6.41
CA LEU A 996 20.54 -23.40 -7.85
C LEU A 996 21.97 -23.75 -8.25
N GLY A 997 22.11 -24.83 -8.98
CA GLY A 997 23.34 -25.54 -9.24
C GLY A 997 24.55 -24.63 -9.43
N ALA A 998 25.60 -24.95 -8.67
CA ALA A 998 26.88 -24.32 -8.69
C ALA A 998 27.51 -24.26 -10.08
#